data_6e60f2f4d8501c0a7788e3b6c7e24d3c
#
_entry.id   6e60f2f4d8501c0a7788e3b6c7e24d3c
#
_cell.length_a   1.000
_cell.length_b   1.000
_cell.length_c   1.000
_cell.angle_alpha   90.00
_cell.angle_beta   90.00
_cell.angle_gamma   90.00
#
_symmetry.space_group_name_H-M   'P 1'
#
loop_
_entity.id
_entity.type
_entity.pdbx_description
1 polymer ?
#
loop_
_entity_poly.entity_id
_entity_poly.type
_entity_poly.pdbx_seq_one_letter_code
_entity_poly.pdbx_strand_id
1 'polypeptide(L)'
;MSEKIGQVVLDDTYYPGKDLYTDGAIEDEMLEIARTYPEEEWNQVIAERKSWPILYHFSHIRENILSWLPFTGEENVLEIGSGCGAVTGALCKKAKKVTCIELSRKRSLINANRHKAFDNLKILMGNFQDIEKNLTEKYDYITLIGVFEYGEAYIQSDTPYVDFLKIISRHLKPDGKIVLAIENRFGLKYWAGCTEDHFGTLFEGLEGYPTTSGVKTFTKKEFGSILKEAGGLKASWYYPFPDYKLPMTIYSDERLPFKGELNRLETNYDRLRLQLFQESPVYDSLLDNDLFPTFSNSFLLLIGKEKPEIETVYSKFSNERSAKFALRTDICKHNKKDVFVRKVPTETAAEAHVKNLESISREMSRIYAKEGLELNQCTLDKQGVQLEFLKGRTLEEHLDIFVKQGRNEEAEKLLFHYIDKVRRIHSRETFYKTPEFVKVFGNVSLEGTFSCSGISNIDLVPANILIDDDRVSVIDYEWSFRFPVPANYIIYRMIHYYLESDGKRRALKDLDFYSKAGLTARELEVYEEMEHNFQNYIKGSHVPLLDMYEDVSPGKADALSFYEQLRIAGAERKLQVFYDRGKDFSENDSEIYPMAKAGLCLKIRIPQGVKRLRLDPGEAMGGLLLRKLAFEDGRPVIFQTNGFDMG
;
A
#
# COMPACT_ATOMS: atom_id res chain seq x y z
N MET A 1 -1.97 -27.64 34.07
CA MET A 1 -0.96 -26.98 34.96
C MET A 1 -0.67 -25.61 34.40
N SER A 2 -0.18 -24.66 35.16
CA SER A 2 0.22 -23.35 34.63
C SER A 2 1.73 -23.21 34.68
N GLU A 3 2.33 -22.78 33.60
CA GLU A 3 3.76 -22.49 33.43
C GLU A 3 3.93 -20.99 33.25
N LYS A 4 5.09 -20.42 33.63
CA LYS A 4 5.43 -19.03 33.36
C LYS A 4 6.62 -18.93 32.43
N ILE A 5 6.51 -18.06 31.41
CA ILE A 5 7.61 -17.64 30.56
C ILE A 5 7.78 -16.13 30.75
N GLY A 6 8.83 -15.71 31.43
CA GLY A 6 8.93 -14.34 31.92
C GLY A 6 7.75 -14.00 32.84
N GLN A 7 6.97 -12.98 32.46
CA GLN A 7 5.75 -12.58 33.19
C GLN A 7 4.48 -13.26 32.65
N VAL A 8 4.54 -13.84 31.43
CA VAL A 8 3.39 -14.45 30.76
C VAL A 8 2.99 -15.77 31.42
N VAL A 9 1.67 -15.93 31.64
CA VAL A 9 1.10 -17.17 32.22
C VAL A 9 0.58 -18.05 31.08
N LEU A 10 1.14 -19.26 30.94
CA LEU A 10 0.66 -20.31 30.03
C LEU A 10 -0.17 -21.32 30.86
N ASP A 11 -1.37 -21.62 30.38
CA ASP A 11 -2.31 -22.53 31.04
C ASP A 11 -2.65 -23.68 30.09
N ASP A 12 -2.15 -24.89 30.36
CA ASP A 12 -2.30 -26.09 29.54
C ASP A 12 -3.47 -26.97 29.95
N THR A 13 -4.38 -26.45 30.80
CA THR A 13 -5.49 -27.26 31.39
C THR A 13 -6.34 -27.93 30.29
N TYR A 14 -6.50 -27.29 29.14
CA TYR A 14 -7.31 -27.79 28.02
C TYR A 14 -6.48 -28.31 26.85
N TYR A 15 -5.16 -28.41 26.99
CA TYR A 15 -4.29 -28.89 25.92
C TYR A 15 -4.41 -30.41 25.74
N PRO A 16 -4.72 -30.88 24.51
CA PRO A 16 -4.97 -32.32 24.28
C PRO A 16 -3.71 -33.18 24.25
N GLY A 17 -2.53 -32.64 24.58
CA GLY A 17 -1.25 -33.34 24.61
C GLY A 17 -0.54 -33.46 23.27
N LYS A 18 -1.13 -32.92 22.17
CA LYS A 18 -0.53 -32.83 20.85
C LYS A 18 -1.02 -31.59 20.11
N ASP A 19 -0.20 -31.01 19.26
CA ASP A 19 -0.61 -29.92 18.39
C ASP A 19 -1.48 -30.49 17.26
N LEU A 20 -2.64 -29.90 17.08
CA LEU A 20 -3.60 -30.26 16.02
C LEU A 20 -3.43 -29.38 14.77
N TYR A 21 -2.67 -28.29 14.88
CA TYR A 21 -2.35 -27.38 13.80
C TYR A 21 -0.88 -26.94 13.91
N THR A 22 -0.15 -26.96 12.79
CA THR A 22 1.27 -26.57 12.73
C THR A 22 1.67 -26.21 11.30
N ASP A 23 2.56 -25.23 11.14
CA ASP A 23 3.22 -24.93 9.87
C ASP A 23 4.52 -25.74 9.67
N GLY A 24 4.77 -26.73 10.54
CA GLY A 24 5.92 -27.62 10.44
C GLY A 24 7.21 -27.09 11.06
N ALA A 25 8.35 -27.42 10.45
CA ALA A 25 9.67 -27.13 11.01
C ALA A 25 9.98 -25.62 11.14
N ILE A 26 9.34 -24.76 10.36
CA ILE A 26 9.52 -23.30 10.43
C ILE A 26 9.15 -22.75 11.80
N GLU A 27 8.21 -23.38 12.52
CA GLU A 27 7.85 -22.95 13.88
C GLU A 27 8.98 -23.16 14.91
N ASP A 28 9.91 -24.09 14.66
CA ASP A 28 11.09 -24.27 15.51
C ASP A 28 12.05 -23.07 15.34
N GLU A 29 12.27 -22.63 14.09
CA GLU A 29 13.07 -21.44 13.82
C GLU A 29 12.42 -20.18 14.39
N MET A 30 11.10 -20.03 14.23
CA MET A 30 10.36 -18.91 14.82
C MET A 30 10.47 -18.88 16.35
N LEU A 31 10.45 -20.04 17.01
CA LEU A 31 10.64 -20.14 18.46
C LEU A 31 12.06 -19.74 18.88
N GLU A 32 13.05 -20.13 18.08
CA GLU A 32 14.44 -19.72 18.31
C GLU A 32 14.60 -18.20 18.16
N ILE A 33 14.02 -17.61 17.11
CA ILE A 33 14.01 -16.14 16.90
C ILE A 33 13.40 -15.43 18.11
N ALA A 34 12.20 -15.87 18.57
CA ALA A 34 11.51 -15.25 19.70
C ALA A 34 12.28 -15.35 21.04
N ARG A 35 13.14 -16.36 21.19
CA ARG A 35 13.99 -16.54 22.39
C ARG A 35 15.27 -15.72 22.36
N THR A 36 15.86 -15.61 21.16
CA THR A 36 17.23 -15.12 20.97
C THR A 36 17.28 -13.63 20.69
N TYR A 37 16.37 -13.13 19.84
CA TYR A 37 16.41 -11.75 19.37
C TYR A 37 15.36 -10.88 20.08
N PRO A 38 15.73 -9.66 20.52
CA PRO A 38 14.76 -8.67 20.99
C PRO A 38 13.92 -8.12 19.84
N GLU A 39 12.76 -7.51 20.17
CA GLU A 39 11.79 -7.01 19.16
C GLU A 39 12.42 -5.99 18.21
N GLU A 40 13.33 -5.16 18.68
CA GLU A 40 14.02 -4.12 17.91
C GLU A 40 14.90 -4.68 16.78
N GLU A 41 15.35 -5.93 16.87
CA GLU A 41 16.17 -6.61 15.87
C GLU A 41 15.36 -7.41 14.85
N TRP A 42 14.07 -7.65 15.08
CA TRP A 42 13.27 -8.53 14.21
C TRP A 42 13.19 -8.05 12.78
N ASN A 43 13.17 -6.74 12.52
CA ASN A 43 13.16 -6.23 11.15
C ASN A 43 14.39 -6.72 10.35
N GLN A 44 15.58 -6.70 10.97
CA GLN A 44 16.82 -7.20 10.36
C GLN A 44 16.78 -8.72 10.20
N VAL A 45 16.32 -9.43 11.24
CA VAL A 45 16.19 -10.90 11.19
C VAL A 45 15.25 -11.35 10.08
N ILE A 46 14.10 -10.66 9.89
CA ILE A 46 13.17 -10.93 8.79
C ILE A 46 13.86 -10.78 7.43
N ALA A 47 14.59 -9.66 7.26
CA ALA A 47 15.29 -9.37 6.01
C ALA A 47 16.40 -10.39 5.72
N GLU A 48 17.10 -10.88 6.74
CA GLU A 48 18.14 -11.91 6.60
C GLU A 48 17.59 -13.31 6.29
N ARG A 49 16.45 -13.68 6.90
CA ARG A 49 15.86 -15.02 6.77
C ARG A 49 15.13 -15.23 5.44
N LYS A 50 14.64 -14.18 4.79
CA LYS A 50 13.96 -14.22 3.48
C LYS A 50 12.86 -15.28 3.42
N SER A 51 12.06 -15.35 4.45
CA SER A 51 11.03 -16.38 4.65
C SER A 51 9.67 -15.74 4.87
N TRP A 52 8.66 -16.12 4.07
CA TRP A 52 7.30 -15.62 4.22
C TRP A 52 6.71 -15.88 5.62
N PRO A 53 6.75 -17.06 6.21
CA PRO A 53 6.21 -17.26 7.55
C PRO A 53 6.87 -16.36 8.60
N ILE A 54 8.18 -16.14 8.50
CA ILE A 54 8.91 -15.26 9.44
C ILE A 54 8.46 -13.81 9.23
N LEU A 55 8.40 -13.33 7.99
CA LEU A 55 7.88 -11.99 7.67
C LEU A 55 6.44 -11.84 8.17
N TYR A 56 5.57 -12.78 7.88
CA TYR A 56 4.16 -12.76 8.25
C TYR A 56 3.94 -12.69 9.76
N HIS A 57 4.69 -13.48 10.51
CA HIS A 57 4.49 -13.56 11.96
C HIS A 57 5.25 -12.51 12.76
N PHE A 58 6.40 -12.03 12.30
CA PHE A 58 7.25 -11.11 13.08
C PHE A 58 7.22 -9.66 12.64
N SER A 59 6.66 -9.35 11.47
CA SER A 59 6.56 -7.95 11.03
C SER A 59 5.70 -7.12 11.99
N HIS A 60 6.24 -5.97 12.43
CA HIS A 60 5.52 -4.98 13.23
C HIS A 60 4.26 -4.44 12.51
N ILE A 61 4.23 -4.50 11.17
CA ILE A 61 3.08 -4.06 10.36
C ILE A 61 1.82 -4.85 10.69
N ARG A 62 1.95 -6.08 11.18
CA ARG A 62 0.83 -6.89 11.66
C ARG A 62 0.03 -6.19 12.77
N GLU A 63 0.70 -5.46 13.64
CA GLU A 63 0.06 -4.73 14.73
C GLU A 63 -0.81 -3.55 14.25
N ASN A 64 -0.60 -3.05 13.03
CA ASN A 64 -1.36 -1.97 12.44
C ASN A 64 -2.88 -2.26 12.42
N ILE A 65 -3.26 -3.54 12.28
CA ILE A 65 -4.68 -3.95 12.25
C ILE A 65 -5.45 -3.58 13.52
N LEU A 66 -4.79 -3.51 14.67
CA LEU A 66 -5.41 -3.24 15.98
C LEU A 66 -4.90 -1.94 16.64
N SER A 67 -3.73 -1.43 16.24
CA SER A 67 -3.06 -0.33 16.95
C SER A 67 -3.81 1.01 16.93
N TRP A 68 -4.76 1.20 16.02
CA TRP A 68 -5.60 2.40 15.91
C TRP A 68 -6.85 2.37 16.79
N LEU A 69 -7.22 1.22 17.37
CA LEU A 69 -8.38 1.11 18.25
C LEU A 69 -8.25 2.04 19.47
N PRO A 70 -9.36 2.65 19.90
CA PRO A 70 -9.36 3.65 20.95
C PRO A 70 -9.33 3.04 22.36
N PHE A 71 -8.24 2.34 22.70
CA PHE A 71 -8.04 1.80 24.04
C PHE A 71 -7.78 2.91 25.05
N THR A 72 -8.31 2.75 26.26
CA THR A 72 -8.13 3.66 27.40
C THR A 72 -7.10 3.14 28.42
N GLY A 73 -6.70 1.87 28.31
CA GLY A 73 -5.85 1.18 29.27
C GLY A 73 -6.60 0.43 30.37
N GLU A 74 -7.93 0.41 30.32
CA GLU A 74 -8.78 -0.26 31.33
C GLU A 74 -9.48 -1.53 30.77
N GLU A 75 -9.29 -1.83 29.49
CA GLU A 75 -10.00 -2.89 28.79
C GLU A 75 -9.47 -4.28 29.15
N ASN A 76 -10.41 -5.25 29.28
CA ASN A 76 -10.13 -6.66 29.24
C ASN A 76 -10.36 -7.17 27.83
N VAL A 77 -9.36 -7.81 27.24
CA VAL A 77 -9.38 -8.31 25.85
C VAL A 77 -9.26 -9.83 25.84
N LEU A 78 -10.08 -10.48 25.01
CA LEU A 78 -9.95 -11.87 24.64
C LEU A 78 -9.46 -11.97 23.18
N GLU A 79 -8.31 -12.54 22.94
CA GLU A 79 -7.80 -12.86 21.61
C GLU A 79 -8.02 -14.34 21.32
N ILE A 80 -8.87 -14.67 20.32
CA ILE A 80 -9.15 -16.03 19.91
C ILE A 80 -8.26 -16.35 18.69
N GLY A 81 -7.49 -17.45 18.77
CA GLY A 81 -6.54 -17.85 17.73
C GLY A 81 -5.33 -16.91 17.66
N SER A 82 -4.67 -16.70 18.80
CA SER A 82 -3.53 -15.76 18.88
C SER A 82 -2.31 -16.18 18.07
N GLY A 83 -2.23 -17.44 17.62
CA GLY A 83 -1.13 -17.97 16.85
C GLY A 83 0.23 -17.71 17.49
N CYS A 84 1.19 -17.27 16.68
CA CYS A 84 2.53 -16.89 17.14
C CYS A 84 2.59 -15.48 17.76
N GLY A 85 1.47 -14.85 18.08
CA GLY A 85 1.40 -13.56 18.75
C GLY A 85 1.64 -12.35 17.85
N ALA A 86 1.34 -12.46 16.55
CA ALA A 86 1.63 -11.39 15.58
C ALA A 86 0.92 -10.07 15.89
N VAL A 87 -0.22 -10.10 16.57
CA VAL A 87 -1.01 -8.93 16.96
C VAL A 87 -1.19 -8.79 18.48
N THR A 88 -0.80 -9.79 19.23
CA THR A 88 -0.91 -9.82 20.71
C THR A 88 -0.17 -8.65 21.35
N GLY A 89 1.00 -8.27 20.81
CA GLY A 89 1.81 -7.16 21.31
C GLY A 89 1.03 -5.84 21.30
N ALA A 90 0.28 -5.54 20.23
CA ALA A 90 -0.54 -4.33 20.14
C ALA A 90 -1.62 -4.26 21.24
N LEU A 91 -2.16 -5.44 21.64
CA LEU A 91 -3.14 -5.53 22.72
C LEU A 91 -2.47 -5.35 24.09
N CYS A 92 -1.35 -6.03 24.32
CA CYS A 92 -0.62 -5.94 25.60
C CYS A 92 -0.11 -4.53 25.91
N LYS A 93 0.32 -3.79 24.88
CA LYS A 93 0.79 -2.39 25.00
C LYS A 93 -0.35 -1.42 25.44
N LYS A 94 -1.62 -1.81 25.25
CA LYS A 94 -2.76 -0.87 25.37
C LYS A 94 -3.85 -1.28 26.32
N ALA A 95 -4.08 -2.57 26.54
CA ALA A 95 -5.15 -3.10 27.37
C ALA A 95 -4.68 -3.35 28.81
N LYS A 96 -5.60 -3.35 29.76
CA LYS A 96 -5.36 -3.72 31.15
C LYS A 96 -5.03 -5.20 31.30
N LYS A 97 -5.74 -6.05 30.56
CA LYS A 97 -5.61 -7.51 30.61
C LYS A 97 -5.88 -8.11 29.24
N VAL A 98 -5.01 -9.02 28.82
CA VAL A 98 -5.15 -9.80 27.59
C VAL A 98 -5.19 -11.27 27.92
N THR A 99 -6.25 -11.95 27.48
CA THR A 99 -6.36 -13.41 27.54
C THR A 99 -6.34 -13.94 26.12
N CYS A 100 -5.40 -14.81 25.80
CA CYS A 100 -5.31 -15.46 24.50
C CYS A 100 -5.85 -16.90 24.61
N ILE A 101 -6.48 -17.38 23.53
CA ILE A 101 -6.79 -18.81 23.33
C ILE A 101 -6.05 -19.25 22.08
N GLU A 102 -5.25 -20.32 22.21
CA GLU A 102 -4.47 -20.90 21.10
C GLU A 102 -4.45 -22.43 21.18
N LEU A 103 -4.67 -23.06 20.03
CA LEU A 103 -4.77 -24.51 19.92
C LEU A 103 -3.40 -25.19 20.00
N SER A 104 -2.35 -24.58 19.42
CA SER A 104 -1.00 -25.11 19.35
C SER A 104 -0.15 -24.69 20.54
N ARG A 105 0.49 -25.66 21.17
CA ARG A 105 1.45 -25.39 22.24
C ARG A 105 2.68 -24.66 21.69
N LYS A 106 3.20 -25.08 20.54
CA LYS A 106 4.39 -24.48 19.95
C LYS A 106 4.15 -22.99 19.63
N ARG A 107 3.03 -22.64 19.02
CA ARG A 107 2.64 -21.25 18.73
C ARG A 107 2.45 -20.44 20.02
N SER A 108 1.82 -21.04 21.05
CA SER A 108 1.70 -20.41 22.37
C SER A 108 3.05 -20.11 23.00
N LEU A 109 4.05 -21.02 22.86
CA LEU A 109 5.43 -20.78 23.29
C LEU A 109 6.12 -19.65 22.54
N ILE A 110 5.90 -19.54 21.22
CA ILE A 110 6.41 -18.41 20.41
C ILE A 110 5.81 -17.10 20.92
N ASN A 111 4.49 -17.04 21.05
CA ASN A 111 3.77 -15.86 21.57
C ASN A 111 4.28 -15.44 22.95
N ALA A 112 4.40 -16.40 23.88
CA ALA A 112 4.86 -16.13 25.25
C ALA A 112 6.32 -15.62 25.29
N ASN A 113 7.21 -16.17 24.47
CA ASN A 113 8.61 -15.71 24.41
C ASN A 113 8.73 -14.31 23.80
N ARG A 114 7.92 -13.99 22.77
CA ARG A 114 7.85 -12.64 22.20
C ARG A 114 7.45 -11.60 23.23
N HIS A 115 6.47 -11.94 24.05
CA HIS A 115 5.81 -11.01 24.96
C HIS A 115 6.18 -11.23 26.44
N LYS A 116 7.31 -11.90 26.70
CA LYS A 116 7.75 -12.32 28.05
C LYS A 116 7.86 -11.19 29.09
N ALA A 117 7.93 -9.94 28.64
CA ALA A 117 8.02 -8.77 29.51
C ALA A 117 6.64 -8.28 30.02
N PHE A 118 5.54 -8.65 29.36
CA PHE A 118 4.20 -8.19 29.72
C PHE A 118 3.62 -9.03 30.86
N ASP A 119 3.17 -8.40 31.92
CA ASP A 119 2.54 -9.01 33.09
C ASP A 119 1.02 -9.15 33.00
N ASN A 120 0.43 -8.52 31.95
CA ASN A 120 -1.00 -8.50 31.67
C ASN A 120 -1.45 -9.58 30.68
N LEU A 121 -0.57 -10.51 30.26
CA LEU A 121 -0.86 -11.56 29.28
C LEU A 121 -1.03 -12.94 29.94
N LYS A 122 -2.16 -13.58 29.61
CA LYS A 122 -2.43 -14.99 29.88
C LYS A 122 -2.78 -15.74 28.60
N ILE A 123 -2.18 -16.92 28.36
CA ILE A 123 -2.46 -17.77 27.19
C ILE A 123 -3.08 -19.09 27.68
N LEU A 124 -4.30 -19.39 27.23
CA LEU A 124 -5.01 -20.62 27.44
C LEU A 124 -4.80 -21.55 26.25
N MET A 125 -4.13 -22.66 26.46
CA MET A 125 -3.85 -23.62 25.38
C MET A 125 -4.96 -24.68 25.29
N GLY A 126 -5.55 -24.79 24.07
CA GLY A 126 -6.59 -25.79 23.80
C GLY A 126 -7.64 -25.30 22.82
N ASN A 127 -8.63 -26.16 22.58
CA ASN A 127 -9.73 -25.84 21.68
C ASN A 127 -10.66 -24.77 22.31
N PHE A 128 -11.05 -23.79 21.52
CA PHE A 128 -11.95 -22.72 21.95
C PHE A 128 -13.27 -23.27 22.56
N GLN A 129 -13.89 -24.29 21.95
CA GLN A 129 -15.14 -24.90 22.46
C GLN A 129 -15.04 -25.50 23.87
N ASP A 130 -13.87 -25.98 24.25
CA ASP A 130 -13.66 -26.56 25.57
C ASP A 130 -13.35 -25.47 26.60
N ILE A 131 -12.58 -24.46 26.20
CA ILE A 131 -12.19 -23.33 27.05
C ILE A 131 -13.38 -22.43 27.34
N GLU A 132 -14.20 -22.09 26.33
CA GLU A 132 -15.26 -21.08 26.40
C GLU A 132 -16.32 -21.39 27.45
N LYS A 133 -16.62 -22.71 27.65
CA LYS A 133 -17.60 -23.17 28.66
C LYS A 133 -17.20 -22.83 30.10
N ASN A 134 -15.91 -22.60 30.30
CA ASN A 134 -15.32 -22.29 31.59
C ASN A 134 -14.88 -20.84 31.73
N LEU A 135 -15.05 -20.02 30.67
CA LEU A 135 -14.79 -18.59 30.73
C LEU A 135 -15.91 -17.86 31.47
N THR A 136 -15.63 -17.39 32.66
CA THR A 136 -16.56 -16.61 33.49
C THR A 136 -16.41 -15.09 33.27
N GLU A 137 -15.28 -14.67 32.77
CA GLU A 137 -14.98 -13.27 32.52
C GLU A 137 -15.76 -12.70 31.33
N LYS A 138 -16.01 -11.39 31.36
CA LYS A 138 -16.58 -10.62 30.28
C LYS A 138 -15.54 -9.61 29.77
N TYR A 139 -15.53 -9.42 28.45
CA TYR A 139 -14.51 -8.68 27.75
C TYR A 139 -15.08 -7.41 27.11
N ASP A 140 -14.26 -6.36 27.07
CA ASP A 140 -14.54 -5.12 26.36
C ASP A 140 -14.33 -5.33 24.86
N TYR A 141 -13.29 -6.09 24.50
CA TYR A 141 -13.03 -6.49 23.12
C TYR A 141 -12.76 -8.00 23.04
N ILE A 142 -13.28 -8.60 21.96
CA ILE A 142 -12.92 -9.97 21.57
C ILE A 142 -12.38 -9.88 20.14
N THR A 143 -11.15 -10.35 19.91
CA THR A 143 -10.50 -10.25 18.60
C THR A 143 -10.44 -11.60 17.89
N LEU A 144 -10.75 -11.59 16.58
CA LEU A 144 -10.62 -12.73 15.65
C LEU A 144 -9.94 -12.22 14.38
N ILE A 145 -8.64 -12.35 14.31
CA ILE A 145 -7.85 -11.83 13.20
C ILE A 145 -7.31 -12.99 12.37
N GLY A 146 -7.97 -13.29 11.23
CA GLY A 146 -7.64 -14.44 10.39
C GLY A 146 -8.00 -15.78 11.08
N VAL A 147 -9.19 -15.86 11.68
CA VAL A 147 -9.65 -17.02 12.46
C VAL A 147 -11.07 -17.43 12.11
N PHE A 148 -11.93 -16.46 11.78
CA PHE A 148 -13.35 -16.73 11.60
C PHE A 148 -13.64 -17.64 10.41
N GLU A 149 -12.81 -17.61 9.40
CA GLU A 149 -12.86 -18.48 8.22
C GLU A 149 -12.80 -19.97 8.53
N TYR A 150 -12.19 -20.33 9.66
CA TYR A 150 -12.08 -21.70 10.18
C TYR A 150 -13.28 -22.13 11.04
N GLY A 151 -14.38 -21.39 11.02
CA GLY A 151 -15.55 -21.61 11.88
C GLY A 151 -16.12 -23.02 11.79
N GLU A 152 -16.09 -23.67 10.62
CA GLU A 152 -16.53 -25.08 10.45
C GLU A 152 -15.65 -26.07 11.23
N ALA A 153 -14.37 -25.77 11.40
CA ALA A 153 -13.43 -26.59 12.17
C ALA A 153 -13.61 -26.41 13.69
N TYR A 154 -14.00 -25.21 14.10
CA TYR A 154 -14.16 -24.88 15.53
C TYR A 154 -15.55 -25.19 16.07
N ILE A 155 -16.60 -25.10 15.24
CA ILE A 155 -18.00 -25.22 15.67
C ILE A 155 -18.70 -26.32 14.88
N GLN A 156 -19.02 -27.41 15.57
CA GLN A 156 -19.74 -28.55 14.99
C GLN A 156 -21.26 -28.29 15.07
N SER A 157 -21.81 -27.61 14.08
CA SER A 157 -23.24 -27.34 13.93
C SER A 157 -23.61 -27.15 12.47
N ASP A 158 -24.92 -27.10 12.19
CA ASP A 158 -25.45 -26.82 10.83
C ASP A 158 -25.22 -25.36 10.41
N THR A 159 -24.98 -24.46 11.35
CA THR A 159 -24.73 -23.03 11.14
C THR A 159 -23.49 -22.53 11.88
N PRO A 160 -22.30 -23.10 11.58
CA PRO A 160 -21.11 -22.92 12.42
C PRO A 160 -20.69 -21.46 12.61
N TYR A 161 -20.74 -20.65 11.58
CA TYR A 161 -20.34 -19.24 11.64
C TYR A 161 -21.32 -18.38 12.44
N VAL A 162 -22.62 -18.66 12.31
CA VAL A 162 -23.68 -18.00 13.10
C VAL A 162 -23.54 -18.36 14.59
N ASP A 163 -23.35 -19.64 14.87
CA ASP A 163 -23.23 -20.13 16.24
C ASP A 163 -21.92 -19.69 16.88
N PHE A 164 -20.83 -19.58 16.12
CA PHE A 164 -19.57 -19.03 16.60
C PHE A 164 -19.76 -17.60 17.10
N LEU A 165 -20.40 -16.70 16.31
CA LEU A 165 -20.70 -15.34 16.76
C LEU A 165 -21.64 -15.30 17.97
N LYS A 166 -22.66 -16.16 18.04
CA LYS A 166 -23.53 -16.26 19.21
C LYS A 166 -22.77 -16.65 20.47
N ILE A 167 -21.87 -17.64 20.39
CA ILE A 167 -21.04 -18.08 21.51
C ILE A 167 -20.14 -16.95 21.98
N ILE A 168 -19.40 -16.34 21.07
CA ILE A 168 -18.47 -15.25 21.39
C ILE A 168 -19.22 -14.07 22.03
N SER A 169 -20.38 -13.71 21.51
CA SER A 169 -21.18 -12.58 22.00
C SER A 169 -21.62 -12.77 23.47
N ARG A 170 -21.69 -14.01 23.97
CA ARG A 170 -22.00 -14.27 25.40
C ARG A 170 -20.91 -13.81 26.32
N HIS A 171 -19.66 -13.72 25.83
CA HIS A 171 -18.50 -13.29 26.62
C HIS A 171 -18.24 -11.78 26.56
N LEU A 172 -19.02 -11.02 25.78
CA LEU A 172 -18.91 -9.58 25.77
C LEU A 172 -19.55 -8.93 27.01
N LYS A 173 -18.98 -7.81 27.45
CA LYS A 173 -19.65 -6.85 28.31
C LYS A 173 -20.84 -6.20 27.55
N PRO A 174 -21.77 -5.49 28.23
CA PRO A 174 -22.92 -4.89 27.55
C PRO A 174 -22.56 -4.03 26.31
N ASP A 175 -21.50 -3.21 26.41
CA ASP A 175 -21.00 -2.34 25.33
C ASP A 175 -19.77 -2.90 24.63
N GLY A 176 -19.45 -4.17 24.89
CA GLY A 176 -18.28 -4.85 24.32
C GLY A 176 -18.42 -5.04 22.81
N LYS A 177 -17.29 -5.14 22.14
CA LYS A 177 -17.19 -5.23 20.66
C LYS A 177 -16.36 -6.45 20.25
N ILE A 178 -16.78 -7.11 19.17
CA ILE A 178 -15.93 -8.07 18.48
C ILE A 178 -15.16 -7.29 17.40
N VAL A 179 -13.86 -7.52 17.33
CA VAL A 179 -12.97 -7.03 16.27
C VAL A 179 -12.61 -8.20 15.38
N LEU A 180 -13.08 -8.22 14.16
CA LEU A 180 -12.93 -9.35 13.26
C LEU A 180 -12.29 -8.91 11.94
N ALA A 181 -11.17 -9.55 11.57
CA ALA A 181 -10.53 -9.36 10.26
C ALA A 181 -10.54 -10.67 9.48
N ILE A 182 -10.91 -10.57 8.20
CA ILE A 182 -11.06 -11.71 7.29
C ILE A 182 -10.89 -11.26 5.84
N GLU A 183 -10.43 -12.15 4.96
CA GLU A 183 -10.43 -11.91 3.52
C GLU A 183 -11.86 -11.73 3.00
N ASN A 184 -11.97 -10.85 2.01
CA ASN A 184 -13.20 -10.73 1.23
C ASN A 184 -13.16 -11.74 0.08
N ARG A 185 -14.12 -12.66 0.03
CA ARG A 185 -14.24 -13.65 -1.05
C ARG A 185 -14.25 -13.02 -2.45
N PHE A 186 -14.77 -11.79 -2.58
CA PHE A 186 -14.78 -11.02 -3.82
C PHE A 186 -13.62 -10.00 -3.92
N GLY A 187 -12.57 -10.13 -3.09
CA GLY A 187 -11.40 -9.27 -3.16
C GLY A 187 -10.84 -9.17 -4.58
N LEU A 188 -10.55 -7.94 -5.03
CA LEU A 188 -10.07 -7.70 -6.39
C LEU A 188 -8.82 -8.51 -6.73
N LYS A 189 -7.97 -8.78 -5.74
CA LYS A 189 -6.77 -9.61 -5.90
C LYS A 189 -7.06 -10.99 -6.54
N TYR A 190 -8.19 -11.62 -6.18
CA TYR A 190 -8.57 -12.92 -6.74
C TYR A 190 -9.02 -12.82 -8.19
N TRP A 191 -9.76 -11.77 -8.56
CA TRP A 191 -10.11 -11.47 -9.94
C TRP A 191 -8.89 -11.14 -10.79
N ALA A 192 -7.89 -10.49 -10.18
CA ALA A 192 -6.64 -10.15 -10.83
C ALA A 192 -5.64 -11.32 -10.93
N GLY A 193 -5.99 -12.52 -10.42
CA GLY A 193 -5.23 -13.76 -10.59
C GLY A 193 -4.41 -14.19 -9.39
N CYS A 194 -4.66 -13.65 -8.18
CA CYS A 194 -4.20 -14.30 -6.95
C CYS A 194 -4.95 -15.61 -6.73
N THR A 195 -4.24 -16.61 -6.21
CA THR A 195 -4.88 -17.83 -5.72
C THR A 195 -5.66 -17.55 -4.44
N GLU A 196 -6.62 -18.39 -4.12
CA GLU A 196 -7.28 -18.37 -2.82
C GLU A 196 -6.27 -18.61 -1.69
N ASP A 197 -6.35 -17.81 -0.61
CA ASP A 197 -5.30 -17.72 0.41
C ASP A 197 -5.06 -19.03 1.17
N HIS A 198 -6.08 -19.85 1.39
CA HIS A 198 -5.99 -21.06 2.22
C HIS A 198 -5.63 -22.31 1.40
N PHE A 199 -6.26 -22.45 0.22
CA PHE A 199 -6.12 -23.66 -0.61
C PHE A 199 -5.11 -23.51 -1.75
N GLY A 200 -4.74 -22.28 -2.12
CA GLY A 200 -3.79 -22.03 -3.20
C GLY A 200 -4.34 -22.31 -4.60
N THR A 201 -5.65 -22.44 -4.74
CA THR A 201 -6.33 -22.72 -6.00
C THR A 201 -6.87 -21.42 -6.61
N LEU A 202 -6.73 -21.24 -7.93
CA LEU A 202 -7.29 -20.09 -8.63
C LEU A 202 -8.83 -20.15 -8.61
N PHE A 203 -9.46 -19.01 -8.32
CA PHE A 203 -10.90 -18.76 -8.40
C PHE A 203 -11.78 -19.53 -7.41
N GLU A 204 -11.23 -20.42 -6.58
CA GLU A 204 -11.97 -21.31 -5.68
C GLU A 204 -13.02 -20.56 -4.85
N GLY A 205 -12.62 -19.46 -4.19
CA GLY A 205 -13.57 -18.62 -3.44
C GLY A 205 -14.58 -17.92 -4.34
N LEU A 206 -14.19 -17.42 -5.51
CA LEU A 206 -15.08 -16.75 -6.46
C LEU A 206 -16.17 -17.70 -6.97
N GLU A 207 -15.85 -18.96 -7.21
CA GLU A 207 -16.76 -20.00 -7.65
C GLU A 207 -17.61 -20.63 -6.51
N GLY A 208 -17.38 -20.19 -5.28
CA GLY A 208 -18.16 -20.63 -4.10
C GLY A 208 -17.67 -21.91 -3.45
N TYR A 209 -16.38 -22.19 -3.54
CA TYR A 209 -15.70 -23.36 -2.97
C TYR A 209 -16.24 -24.71 -3.52
N PRO A 210 -16.18 -24.92 -4.86
CA PRO A 210 -16.74 -26.13 -5.47
C PRO A 210 -15.94 -27.41 -5.16
N THR A 211 -14.66 -27.27 -4.84
CA THR A 211 -13.74 -28.44 -4.68
C THR A 211 -13.19 -28.58 -3.25
N THR A 212 -13.39 -27.59 -2.39
CA THR A 212 -12.82 -27.55 -1.04
C THR A 212 -13.88 -27.33 0.03
N SER A 213 -13.54 -27.65 1.30
CA SER A 213 -14.43 -27.50 2.46
C SER A 213 -13.61 -27.20 3.73
N GLY A 214 -14.30 -26.79 4.79
CA GLY A 214 -13.71 -26.57 6.13
C GLY A 214 -13.19 -25.17 6.36
N VAL A 215 -12.90 -24.39 5.32
CA VAL A 215 -12.48 -22.98 5.41
C VAL A 215 -13.27 -22.17 4.39
N LYS A 216 -13.85 -21.04 4.81
CA LYS A 216 -14.63 -20.17 3.94
C LYS A 216 -14.43 -18.70 4.28
N THR A 217 -14.32 -17.89 3.25
CA THR A 217 -14.42 -16.44 3.33
C THR A 217 -15.76 -15.97 2.75
N PHE A 218 -16.14 -14.73 3.01
CA PHE A 218 -17.48 -14.23 2.74
C PHE A 218 -17.44 -12.90 1.98
N THR A 219 -18.48 -12.68 1.16
CA THR A 219 -18.78 -11.33 0.64
C THR A 219 -19.39 -10.47 1.75
N LYS A 220 -19.37 -9.15 1.59
CA LYS A 220 -20.04 -8.21 2.52
C LYS A 220 -21.51 -8.55 2.76
N LYS A 221 -22.22 -8.99 1.70
CA LYS A 221 -23.64 -9.37 1.78
C LYS A 221 -23.84 -10.65 2.59
N GLU A 222 -23.06 -11.68 2.34
CA GLU A 222 -23.14 -12.96 3.08
C GLU A 222 -22.81 -12.75 4.56
N PHE A 223 -21.76 -11.99 4.85
CA PHE A 223 -21.40 -11.67 6.21
C PHE A 223 -22.51 -10.89 6.94
N GLY A 224 -23.18 -9.95 6.24
CA GLY A 224 -24.36 -9.26 6.76
C GLY A 224 -25.51 -10.19 7.11
N SER A 225 -25.73 -11.27 6.34
CA SER A 225 -26.73 -12.30 6.67
C SER A 225 -26.33 -13.09 7.93
N ILE A 226 -25.07 -13.50 8.05
CA ILE A 226 -24.52 -14.17 9.24
C ILE A 226 -24.76 -13.31 10.50
N LEU A 227 -24.44 -12.01 10.45
CA LEU A 227 -24.66 -11.08 11.56
C LEU A 227 -26.15 -11.00 11.96
N LYS A 228 -27.03 -10.94 10.98
CA LYS A 228 -28.50 -10.91 11.21
C LYS A 228 -28.98 -12.18 11.91
N GLU A 229 -28.55 -13.34 11.47
CA GLU A 229 -28.92 -14.64 12.03
C GLU A 229 -28.26 -14.90 13.39
N ALA A 230 -27.11 -14.29 13.66
CA ALA A 230 -26.41 -14.36 14.93
C ALA A 230 -27.04 -13.51 16.06
N GLY A 231 -28.30 -13.12 15.92
CA GLY A 231 -29.06 -12.36 16.91
C GLY A 231 -29.22 -10.87 16.53
N GLY A 232 -29.11 -10.53 15.26
CA GLY A 232 -29.25 -9.16 14.78
C GLY A 232 -28.06 -8.26 15.11
N LEU A 233 -26.88 -8.85 15.21
CA LEU A 233 -25.63 -8.11 15.41
C LEU A 233 -25.42 -7.09 14.30
N LYS A 234 -24.83 -5.96 14.65
CA LYS A 234 -24.55 -4.86 13.71
C LYS A 234 -23.05 -4.62 13.63
N ALA A 235 -22.56 -4.22 12.46
CA ALA A 235 -21.15 -3.96 12.23
C ALA A 235 -20.91 -2.56 11.67
N SER A 236 -19.75 -1.99 12.07
CA SER A 236 -19.08 -0.91 11.36
C SER A 236 -17.93 -1.51 10.57
N TRP A 237 -17.85 -1.14 9.29
CA TRP A 237 -16.98 -1.76 8.31
C TRP A 237 -15.74 -0.89 8.07
N TYR A 238 -14.60 -1.55 8.09
CA TYR A 238 -13.31 -1.00 7.72
C TYR A 238 -12.67 -1.86 6.63
N TYR A 239 -11.79 -1.28 5.86
CA TYR A 239 -11.13 -1.87 4.71
C TYR A 239 -9.62 -1.70 4.84
N PRO A 240 -8.93 -2.68 5.45
CA PRO A 240 -7.46 -2.69 5.51
C PRO A 240 -6.86 -2.81 4.12
N PHE A 241 -5.87 -2.00 3.82
CA PHE A 241 -5.25 -1.93 2.52
C PHE A 241 -3.72 -2.04 2.62
N PRO A 242 -3.02 -2.82 1.78
CA PRO A 242 -3.59 -3.62 0.68
C PRO A 242 -4.37 -4.86 1.11
N ASP A 243 -4.17 -5.35 2.33
CA ASP A 243 -4.79 -6.53 2.93
C ASP A 243 -4.72 -6.43 4.46
N TYR A 244 -5.58 -7.15 5.20
CA TYR A 244 -5.57 -7.16 6.67
C TYR A 244 -4.30 -7.80 7.26
N LYS A 245 -3.60 -8.62 6.47
CA LYS A 245 -2.38 -9.30 6.91
C LYS A 245 -1.24 -8.32 7.19
N LEU A 246 -1.04 -7.33 6.29
CA LEU A 246 0.00 -6.32 6.39
C LEU A 246 -0.55 -4.94 6.01
N PRO A 247 -1.48 -4.38 6.82
CA PRO A 247 -2.18 -3.14 6.45
C PRO A 247 -1.29 -1.91 6.62
N MET A 248 -1.19 -1.13 5.55
CA MET A 248 -0.52 0.19 5.54
C MET A 248 -1.52 1.33 5.74
N THR A 249 -2.78 1.08 5.40
CA THR A 249 -3.88 2.04 5.53
C THR A 249 -5.16 1.31 5.89
N ILE A 250 -5.98 1.93 6.71
CA ILE A 250 -7.31 1.41 7.06
C ILE A 250 -8.34 2.47 6.68
N TYR A 251 -9.19 2.14 5.72
CA TYR A 251 -10.35 2.92 5.30
C TYR A 251 -11.60 2.48 6.06
N SER A 252 -12.67 3.26 5.98
CA SER A 252 -13.98 2.88 6.53
C SER A 252 -15.11 3.25 5.57
N ASP A 253 -16.36 2.82 5.86
CA ASP A 253 -17.55 3.27 5.12
C ASP A 253 -17.71 4.81 5.12
N GLU A 254 -17.09 5.52 6.06
CA GLU A 254 -17.19 6.98 6.19
C GLU A 254 -16.07 7.74 5.48
N ARG A 255 -14.97 7.04 5.15
CA ARG A 255 -13.84 7.56 4.38
C ARG A 255 -13.30 6.43 3.52
N LEU A 256 -13.84 6.30 2.32
CA LEU A 256 -13.33 5.42 1.27
C LEU A 256 -12.07 6.03 0.62
N PRO A 257 -11.27 5.23 -0.10
CA PRO A 257 -10.15 5.77 -0.88
C PRO A 257 -10.62 6.80 -1.89
N PHE A 258 -9.73 7.73 -2.24
CA PHE A 258 -9.91 8.58 -3.40
C PHE A 258 -9.27 7.96 -4.63
N LYS A 259 -9.71 8.39 -5.79
CA LYS A 259 -9.12 8.02 -7.08
C LYS A 259 -7.63 8.37 -7.11
N GLY A 260 -6.80 7.44 -7.52
CA GLY A 260 -5.34 7.58 -7.53
C GLY A 260 -4.66 7.32 -6.18
N GLU A 261 -5.40 7.09 -5.09
CA GLU A 261 -4.81 6.83 -3.78
C GLU A 261 -4.25 5.39 -3.65
N LEU A 262 -4.81 4.45 -4.41
CA LEU A 262 -4.46 3.01 -4.35
C LEU A 262 -3.42 2.62 -5.43
N ASN A 263 -2.30 3.32 -5.47
CA ASN A 263 -1.31 3.17 -6.54
C ASN A 263 -0.23 2.10 -6.29
N ARG A 264 -0.05 1.66 -5.04
CA ARG A 264 0.99 0.70 -4.66
C ARG A 264 0.34 -0.53 -4.05
N LEU A 265 0.32 -1.61 -4.83
CA LEU A 265 -0.34 -2.87 -4.50
C LEU A 265 0.62 -4.03 -4.64
N GLU A 266 1.01 -4.59 -3.51
CA GLU A 266 1.61 -5.91 -3.46
C GLU A 266 0.76 -6.77 -2.53
N THR A 267 0.11 -7.80 -3.08
CA THR A 267 -0.87 -8.61 -2.35
C THR A 267 -0.57 -10.10 -2.38
N ASN A 268 0.49 -10.51 -3.09
CA ASN A 268 0.84 -11.91 -3.21
C ASN A 268 2.25 -12.14 -2.65
N TYR A 269 2.31 -12.62 -1.43
CA TYR A 269 3.57 -12.71 -0.70
C TYR A 269 4.22 -14.09 -0.73
N ASP A 270 3.44 -15.16 -0.87
CA ASP A 270 3.88 -16.53 -0.60
C ASP A 270 3.78 -17.48 -1.78
N ARG A 271 3.15 -17.06 -2.90
CA ARG A 271 2.86 -17.93 -4.04
C ARG A 271 3.09 -17.22 -5.36
N LEU A 272 3.43 -18.03 -6.40
CA LEU A 272 3.47 -17.53 -7.77
C LEU A 272 2.09 -16.99 -8.15
N ARG A 273 2.06 -15.75 -8.63
CA ARG A 273 0.84 -15.07 -9.04
C ARG A 273 0.68 -15.01 -10.54
N LEU A 274 -0.52 -15.36 -11.02
CA LEU A 274 -0.95 -15.00 -12.35
C LEU A 274 -1.48 -13.54 -12.31
N GLN A 275 -0.93 -12.66 -13.13
CA GLN A 275 -1.43 -11.29 -13.25
C GLN A 275 -2.30 -11.14 -14.50
N LEU A 276 -3.61 -11.01 -14.32
CA LEU A 276 -4.58 -10.86 -15.41
C LEU A 276 -4.76 -9.41 -15.86
N PHE A 277 -4.61 -8.47 -14.93
CA PHE A 277 -4.69 -7.03 -15.19
C PHE A 277 -3.99 -6.23 -14.09
N GLN A 278 -3.81 -4.92 -14.32
CA GLN A 278 -3.30 -3.98 -13.31
C GLN A 278 -4.43 -3.57 -12.37
N GLU A 279 -4.28 -3.77 -11.07
CA GLU A 279 -5.34 -3.53 -10.09
C GLU A 279 -5.60 -2.05 -9.81
N SER A 280 -4.56 -1.21 -9.77
CA SER A 280 -4.72 0.22 -9.44
C SER A 280 -5.70 0.96 -10.37
N PRO A 281 -5.64 0.85 -11.71
CA PRO A 281 -6.62 1.48 -12.58
C PRO A 281 -8.04 0.89 -12.45
N VAL A 282 -8.13 -0.40 -12.06
CA VAL A 282 -9.44 -1.04 -11.82
C VAL A 282 -10.04 -0.54 -10.53
N TYR A 283 -9.24 -0.35 -9.46
CA TYR A 283 -9.73 0.30 -8.24
C TYR A 283 -10.27 1.69 -8.50
N ASP A 284 -9.61 2.50 -9.34
CA ASP A 284 -10.13 3.81 -9.73
C ASP A 284 -11.52 3.70 -10.38
N SER A 285 -11.71 2.71 -11.26
CA SER A 285 -13.01 2.45 -11.88
C SER A 285 -14.07 1.96 -10.90
N LEU A 286 -13.67 1.15 -9.91
CA LEU A 286 -14.57 0.68 -8.85
C LEU A 286 -15.00 1.83 -7.93
N LEU A 287 -14.11 2.77 -7.64
CA LEU A 287 -14.41 3.97 -6.87
C LEU A 287 -15.40 4.89 -7.59
N ASP A 288 -15.23 5.09 -8.90
CA ASP A 288 -16.16 5.87 -9.74
C ASP A 288 -17.60 5.28 -9.74
N ASN A 289 -17.76 4.01 -9.39
CA ASN A 289 -19.03 3.29 -9.41
C ASN A 289 -19.51 2.82 -8.02
N ASP A 290 -18.95 3.34 -6.92
CA ASP A 290 -19.30 2.99 -5.54
C ASP A 290 -19.12 1.49 -5.20
N LEU A 291 -18.23 0.78 -5.91
CA LEU A 291 -18.03 -0.66 -5.79
C LEU A 291 -16.84 -1.06 -4.91
N PHE A 292 -16.00 -0.12 -4.47
CA PHE A 292 -14.83 -0.43 -3.66
C PHE A 292 -15.13 -1.32 -2.44
N PRO A 293 -16.20 -1.08 -1.64
CA PRO A 293 -16.52 -1.92 -0.49
C PRO A 293 -16.85 -3.38 -0.86
N THR A 294 -17.27 -3.63 -2.10
CA THR A 294 -17.56 -4.98 -2.60
C THR A 294 -16.30 -5.73 -3.00
N PHE A 295 -15.30 -4.99 -3.53
CA PHE A 295 -14.07 -5.55 -4.10
C PHE A 295 -12.81 -5.28 -3.27
N SER A 296 -12.91 -4.66 -2.10
CA SER A 296 -11.78 -4.56 -1.16
C SER A 296 -11.23 -5.96 -0.84
N ASN A 297 -9.92 -6.12 -0.71
CA ASN A 297 -9.30 -7.45 -0.55
C ASN A 297 -9.65 -8.12 0.78
N SER A 298 -9.95 -7.34 1.82
CA SER A 298 -10.29 -7.84 3.14
C SER A 298 -11.22 -6.89 3.89
N PHE A 299 -11.84 -7.40 4.92
CA PHE A 299 -12.68 -6.67 5.86
C PHE A 299 -12.06 -6.63 7.25
N LEU A 300 -12.27 -5.52 7.94
CA LEU A 300 -12.10 -5.41 9.38
C LEU A 300 -13.41 -4.85 9.95
N LEU A 301 -14.03 -5.59 10.85
CA LEU A 301 -15.34 -5.27 11.38
C LEU A 301 -15.25 -4.97 12.88
N LEU A 302 -15.89 -3.91 13.31
CA LEU A 302 -16.31 -3.74 14.70
C LEU A 302 -17.77 -4.19 14.81
N ILE A 303 -18.02 -5.24 15.58
CA ILE A 303 -19.35 -5.86 15.70
C ILE A 303 -19.88 -5.69 17.13
N GLY A 304 -21.12 -5.31 17.26
CA GLY A 304 -21.81 -5.16 18.54
C GLY A 304 -23.30 -5.41 18.45
N LYS A 305 -24.03 -5.35 19.56
CA LYS A 305 -25.49 -5.40 19.60
C LYS A 305 -26.10 -4.19 18.89
N GLU A 306 -25.56 -3.03 19.16
CA GLU A 306 -25.80 -1.82 18.37
C GLU A 306 -24.64 -1.59 17.41
N LYS A 307 -24.86 -0.83 16.33
CA LYS A 307 -23.80 -0.49 15.37
C LYS A 307 -22.73 0.32 16.10
N PRO A 308 -21.47 -0.19 16.22
CA PRO A 308 -20.40 0.56 16.82
C PRO A 308 -20.20 1.89 16.10
N GLU A 309 -19.98 2.95 16.86
CA GLU A 309 -19.65 4.25 16.27
C GLU A 309 -18.25 4.24 15.64
N ILE A 310 -18.12 4.85 14.48
CA ILE A 310 -16.83 5.03 13.81
C ILE A 310 -16.27 6.37 14.33
N GLU A 311 -15.35 6.31 15.26
CA GLU A 311 -14.61 7.48 15.76
C GLU A 311 -13.40 7.78 14.89
N THR A 312 -12.60 6.75 14.56
CA THR A 312 -11.50 6.84 13.61
C THR A 312 -11.98 6.37 12.25
N VAL A 313 -12.13 7.30 11.30
CA VAL A 313 -12.67 7.01 9.97
C VAL A 313 -11.60 6.57 8.98
N TYR A 314 -10.34 6.85 9.28
CA TYR A 314 -9.19 6.55 8.45
C TYR A 314 -7.92 6.50 9.29
N SER A 315 -7.02 5.56 9.01
CA SER A 315 -5.69 5.49 9.59
C SER A 315 -4.66 5.16 8.53
N LYS A 316 -3.58 5.96 8.45
CA LYS A 316 -2.42 5.69 7.59
C LYS A 316 -1.19 5.51 8.47
N PHE A 317 -0.48 4.42 8.23
CA PHE A 317 0.72 4.07 8.97
C PHE A 317 1.97 4.49 8.19
N SER A 318 2.81 5.29 8.83
CA SER A 318 4.13 5.70 8.34
C SER A 318 5.18 5.10 9.29
N ASN A 319 5.13 3.79 9.47
CA ASN A 319 6.01 3.00 10.34
C ASN A 319 7.00 2.10 9.56
N GLU A 320 7.08 2.26 8.24
CA GLU A 320 8.16 1.75 7.38
C GLU A 320 9.37 2.68 7.41
N ARG A 321 9.78 3.05 8.60
CA ARG A 321 10.82 4.03 8.91
C ARG A 321 11.59 3.57 10.15
N SER A 322 12.71 4.21 10.45
CA SER A 322 13.33 4.00 11.76
C SER A 322 12.36 4.34 12.89
N ALA A 323 12.45 3.65 14.02
CA ALA A 323 11.58 3.83 15.18
C ALA A 323 11.41 5.29 15.62
N LYS A 324 12.45 6.12 15.40
CA LYS A 324 12.47 7.56 15.72
C LYS A 324 11.44 8.37 14.93
N PHE A 325 11.00 7.90 13.76
CA PHE A 325 10.09 8.62 12.86
C PHE A 325 8.81 7.85 12.58
N ALA A 326 8.63 6.70 13.24
CA ALA A 326 7.47 5.84 13.05
C ALA A 326 6.22 6.47 13.67
N LEU A 327 5.23 6.78 12.85
CA LEU A 327 3.98 7.40 13.28
C LEU A 327 2.76 6.89 12.50
N ARG A 328 1.60 7.16 13.05
CA ARG A 328 0.30 6.95 12.43
C ARG A 328 -0.44 8.28 12.29
N THR A 329 -1.11 8.48 11.18
CA THR A 329 -2.01 9.61 10.92
C THR A 329 -3.45 9.11 10.88
N ASP A 330 -4.27 9.58 11.81
CA ASP A 330 -5.70 9.26 11.89
C ASP A 330 -6.54 10.44 11.46
N ILE A 331 -7.63 10.19 10.73
CA ILE A 331 -8.76 11.12 10.61
C ILE A 331 -9.82 10.65 11.59
N CYS A 332 -10.15 11.51 12.54
CA CYS A 332 -11.07 11.21 13.63
C CYS A 332 -12.31 12.11 13.57
N LYS A 333 -13.43 11.58 14.09
CA LYS A 333 -14.67 12.34 14.31
C LYS A 333 -15.02 12.38 15.78
N HIS A 334 -15.41 13.54 16.25
CA HIS A 334 -16.02 13.70 17.56
C HIS A 334 -17.48 14.13 17.40
N ASN A 335 -18.41 13.45 18.09
CA ASN A 335 -19.85 13.74 18.04
C ASN A 335 -20.44 13.89 16.63
N LYS A 336 -19.97 13.10 15.67
CA LYS A 336 -20.43 13.05 14.25
C LYS A 336 -20.22 14.33 13.42
N LYS A 337 -19.69 15.42 13.98
CA LYS A 337 -19.57 16.71 13.29
C LYS A 337 -18.15 17.25 13.24
N ASP A 338 -17.41 17.10 14.32
CA ASP A 338 -16.10 17.72 14.44
C ASP A 338 -15.04 16.73 13.93
N VAL A 339 -14.54 16.98 12.74
CA VAL A 339 -13.49 16.17 12.11
C VAL A 339 -12.14 16.81 12.40
N PHE A 340 -11.18 16.01 12.81
CA PHE A 340 -9.80 16.44 13.04
C PHE A 340 -8.80 15.37 12.60
N VAL A 341 -7.56 15.77 12.41
CA VAL A 341 -6.46 14.86 12.12
C VAL A 341 -5.63 14.67 13.40
N ARG A 342 -5.19 13.45 13.64
CA ARG A 342 -4.28 13.13 14.75
C ARG A 342 -3.03 12.47 14.20
N LYS A 343 -1.84 12.92 14.62
CA LYS A 343 -0.59 12.19 14.41
C LYS A 343 -0.12 11.59 15.74
N VAL A 344 0.06 10.28 15.73
CA VAL A 344 0.36 9.47 16.92
C VAL A 344 1.69 8.75 16.69
N PRO A 345 2.67 8.83 17.62
CA PRO A 345 3.86 8.01 17.53
C PRO A 345 3.48 6.52 17.67
N THR A 346 3.98 5.67 16.82
CA THR A 346 3.80 4.22 16.94
C THR A 346 4.88 3.57 17.82
N GLU A 347 5.99 4.28 18.00
CA GLU A 347 7.11 3.89 18.85
C GLU A 347 7.44 5.02 19.85
N THR A 348 7.89 4.64 21.05
CA THR A 348 8.31 5.63 22.07
C THR A 348 9.40 6.57 21.55
N ALA A 349 10.32 6.06 20.73
CA ALA A 349 11.38 6.85 20.12
C ALA A 349 10.88 7.97 19.20
N ALA A 350 9.65 7.87 18.66
CA ALA A 350 9.04 8.86 17.79
C ALA A 350 8.31 9.98 18.55
N GLU A 351 8.11 9.88 19.85
CA GLU A 351 7.36 10.86 20.63
C GLU A 351 7.90 12.29 20.48
N ALA A 352 9.23 12.44 20.54
CA ALA A 352 9.85 13.75 20.39
C ALA A 352 9.63 14.36 19.00
N HIS A 353 9.67 13.50 17.96
CA HIS A 353 9.40 13.91 16.58
C HIS A 353 7.96 14.42 16.43
N VAL A 354 6.98 13.65 16.91
CA VAL A 354 5.56 14.04 16.83
C VAL A 354 5.27 15.30 17.65
N LYS A 355 5.76 15.39 18.88
CA LYS A 355 5.55 16.58 19.74
C LYS A 355 6.20 17.84 19.18
N ASN A 356 7.28 17.71 18.42
CA ASN A 356 7.94 18.84 17.75
C ASN A 356 7.04 19.56 16.74
N LEU A 357 6.06 18.86 16.15
CA LEU A 357 5.14 19.44 15.16
C LEU A 357 4.40 20.66 15.70
N GLU A 358 3.96 20.62 16.95
CA GLU A 358 3.24 21.72 17.58
C GLU A 358 4.12 22.96 17.76
N SER A 359 5.35 22.78 18.24
CA SER A 359 6.27 23.90 18.47
C SER A 359 6.74 24.53 17.15
N ILE A 360 7.08 23.71 16.15
CA ILE A 360 7.57 24.21 14.86
C ILE A 360 6.46 24.87 14.05
N SER A 361 5.20 24.39 14.14
CA SER A 361 4.05 25.02 13.48
C SER A 361 3.85 26.46 13.94
N ARG A 362 3.97 26.74 15.25
CA ARG A 362 3.87 28.08 15.82
C ARG A 362 4.94 29.04 15.28
N GLU A 363 6.17 28.55 15.15
CA GLU A 363 7.28 29.33 14.62
C GLU A 363 7.09 29.64 13.13
N MET A 364 6.71 28.62 12.35
CA MET A 364 6.49 28.74 10.91
C MET A 364 5.29 29.63 10.56
N SER A 365 4.18 29.55 11.33
CA SER A 365 2.97 30.33 11.07
C SER A 365 3.26 31.82 10.94
N ARG A 366 4.19 32.38 11.74
CA ARG A 366 4.56 33.81 11.70
C ARG A 366 5.33 34.17 10.40
N ILE A 367 6.00 33.22 9.80
CA ILE A 367 6.80 33.42 8.58
C ILE A 367 5.88 33.29 7.36
N TYR A 368 5.08 32.24 7.33
CA TYR A 368 4.23 31.86 6.20
C TYR A 368 3.05 32.82 6.01
N ALA A 369 2.47 33.34 7.09
CA ALA A 369 1.37 34.31 7.04
C ALA A 369 1.74 35.60 6.26
N LYS A 370 3.03 35.99 6.20
CA LYS A 370 3.49 37.15 5.45
C LYS A 370 3.37 36.94 3.92
N GLU A 371 3.33 35.70 3.48
CA GLU A 371 3.17 35.30 2.09
C GLU A 371 1.76 34.81 1.79
N GLY A 372 0.82 35.01 2.71
CA GLY A 372 -0.57 34.57 2.56
C GLY A 372 -0.70 33.05 2.57
N LEU A 373 0.16 32.36 3.31
CA LEU A 373 0.06 30.92 3.57
C LEU A 373 -0.25 30.71 5.05
N GLU A 374 -1.30 29.97 5.35
CA GLU A 374 -1.66 29.62 6.72
C GLU A 374 -1.24 28.17 6.99
N LEU A 375 -0.84 27.86 8.22
CA LEU A 375 -0.68 26.48 8.65
C LEU A 375 -1.95 26.05 9.37
N ASN A 376 -2.40 24.80 9.14
CA ASN A 376 -3.49 24.24 9.93
C ASN A 376 -3.11 24.22 11.42
N GLN A 377 -4.08 24.47 12.29
CA GLN A 377 -3.83 24.52 13.73
C GLN A 377 -3.32 23.17 14.23
N CYS A 378 -2.27 23.21 15.05
CA CYS A 378 -1.67 22.04 15.67
C CYS A 378 -1.61 22.24 17.18
N THR A 379 -2.11 21.28 17.93
CA THR A 379 -2.13 21.29 19.41
C THR A 379 -1.66 19.94 19.95
N LEU A 380 -1.02 19.97 21.13
CA LEU A 380 -0.67 18.73 21.82
C LEU A 380 -1.92 17.97 22.27
N ASP A 381 -1.89 16.67 22.11
CA ASP A 381 -2.91 15.73 22.58
C ASP A 381 -2.26 14.68 23.48
N LYS A 382 -3.08 13.93 24.24
CA LYS A 382 -2.61 12.84 25.12
C LYS A 382 -1.85 11.75 24.35
N GLN A 383 -2.23 11.51 23.08
CA GLN A 383 -1.66 10.47 22.24
C GLN A 383 -0.60 10.98 21.24
N GLY A 384 -0.43 12.30 21.12
CA GLY A 384 0.48 12.91 20.15
C GLY A 384 0.12 14.36 19.85
N VAL A 385 -0.27 14.68 18.61
CA VAL A 385 -0.76 16.00 18.22
C VAL A 385 -2.09 15.89 17.48
N GLN A 386 -2.95 16.87 17.73
CA GLN A 386 -4.19 17.06 16.99
C GLN A 386 -4.03 18.25 16.04
N LEU A 387 -4.44 18.06 14.77
CA LEU A 387 -4.42 19.07 13.73
C LEU A 387 -5.84 19.35 13.23
N GLU A 388 -6.07 20.59 12.86
CA GLU A 388 -7.31 21.00 12.19
C GLU A 388 -7.47 20.23 10.87
N PHE A 389 -8.65 19.64 10.66
CA PHE A 389 -9.01 19.05 9.38
C PHE A 389 -9.49 20.15 8.43
N LEU A 390 -8.78 20.39 7.36
CA LEU A 390 -9.12 21.38 6.35
C LEU A 390 -9.80 20.73 5.16
N LYS A 391 -10.74 21.45 4.57
CA LYS A 391 -11.35 21.11 3.29
C LYS A 391 -10.66 21.93 2.20
N GLY A 392 -10.89 21.59 0.97
CA GLY A 392 -10.31 22.25 -0.19
C GLY A 392 -9.62 21.28 -1.13
N ARG A 393 -9.14 21.79 -2.25
CA ARG A 393 -8.33 21.02 -3.20
C ARG A 393 -6.86 21.35 -3.02
N THR A 394 -6.02 20.36 -3.23
CA THR A 394 -4.58 20.60 -3.22
C THR A 394 -4.15 21.41 -4.45
N LEU A 395 -3.02 22.10 -4.34
CA LEU A 395 -2.39 22.73 -5.50
C LEU A 395 -2.13 21.72 -6.61
N GLU A 396 -1.75 20.50 -6.24
CA GLU A 396 -1.57 19.37 -7.16
C GLU A 396 -2.83 19.08 -7.98
N GLU A 397 -3.99 19.01 -7.33
CA GLU A 397 -5.28 18.79 -8.02
C GLU A 397 -5.65 19.97 -8.95
N HIS A 398 -5.36 21.20 -8.54
CA HIS A 398 -5.58 22.38 -9.39
C HIS A 398 -4.69 22.36 -10.64
N LEU A 399 -3.41 21.98 -10.48
CA LEU A 399 -2.49 21.83 -11.61
C LEU A 399 -2.97 20.73 -12.57
N ASP A 400 -3.43 19.59 -12.04
CA ASP A 400 -3.93 18.47 -12.84
C ASP A 400 -5.20 18.82 -13.63
N ILE A 401 -6.07 19.69 -13.11
CA ILE A 401 -7.23 20.19 -13.84
C ILE A 401 -6.78 20.93 -15.10
N PHE A 402 -5.79 21.83 -14.99
CA PHE A 402 -5.25 22.55 -16.13
C PHE A 402 -4.59 21.61 -17.14
N VAL A 403 -3.78 20.67 -16.67
CA VAL A 403 -3.08 19.68 -17.52
C VAL A 403 -4.07 18.82 -18.30
N LYS A 404 -5.13 18.30 -17.65
CA LYS A 404 -6.20 17.54 -18.31
C LYS A 404 -6.95 18.32 -19.38
N GLN A 405 -6.99 19.64 -19.25
CA GLN A 405 -7.62 20.56 -20.23
C GLN A 405 -6.65 21.02 -21.32
N GLY A 406 -5.39 20.57 -21.32
CA GLY A 406 -4.35 21.03 -22.23
C GLY A 406 -3.85 22.45 -21.96
N ARG A 407 -4.17 23.01 -20.80
CA ARG A 407 -3.85 24.40 -20.38
C ARG A 407 -2.53 24.42 -19.61
N ASN A 408 -1.47 23.93 -20.25
CA ASN A 408 -0.17 23.76 -19.59
C ASN A 408 0.49 25.08 -19.15
N GLU A 409 0.24 26.20 -19.89
CA GLU A 409 0.76 27.52 -19.51
C GLU A 409 0.14 28.03 -18.20
N GLU A 410 -1.15 27.78 -17.97
CA GLU A 410 -1.82 28.17 -16.73
C GLU A 410 -1.35 27.29 -15.55
N ALA A 411 -1.13 25.99 -15.79
CA ALA A 411 -0.51 25.12 -14.80
C ALA A 411 0.89 25.62 -14.41
N GLU A 412 1.72 25.97 -15.41
CA GLU A 412 3.03 26.56 -15.19
C GLU A 412 2.94 27.85 -14.38
N LYS A 413 2.11 28.80 -14.78
CA LYS A 413 1.92 30.08 -14.06
C LYS A 413 1.51 29.86 -12.62
N LEU A 414 0.59 28.93 -12.37
CA LEU A 414 0.14 28.61 -11.01
C LEU A 414 1.26 28.00 -10.18
N LEU A 415 2.01 27.03 -10.71
CA LEU A 415 3.14 26.42 -10.01
C LEU A 415 4.20 27.47 -9.66
N PHE A 416 4.58 28.32 -10.61
CA PHE A 416 5.58 29.37 -10.41
C PHE A 416 5.14 30.44 -9.43
N HIS A 417 3.83 30.75 -9.33
CA HIS A 417 3.31 31.61 -8.28
C HIS A 417 3.67 31.09 -6.87
N TYR A 418 3.56 29.78 -6.64
CA TYR A 418 3.93 29.17 -5.35
C TYR A 418 5.45 29.02 -5.18
N ILE A 419 6.19 28.75 -6.23
CA ILE A 419 7.66 28.79 -6.22
C ILE A 419 8.16 30.16 -5.78
N ASP A 420 7.55 31.24 -6.24
CA ASP A 420 7.92 32.59 -5.84
C ASP A 420 7.57 32.88 -4.37
N LYS A 421 6.50 32.31 -3.82
CA LYS A 421 6.24 32.37 -2.36
C LYS A 421 7.34 31.64 -1.58
N VAL A 422 7.78 30.46 -2.02
CA VAL A 422 8.91 29.72 -1.41
C VAL A 422 10.17 30.57 -1.40
N ARG A 423 10.50 31.23 -2.52
CA ARG A 423 11.66 32.14 -2.61
C ARG A 423 11.57 33.27 -1.60
N ARG A 424 10.41 33.94 -1.48
CA ARG A 424 10.24 35.04 -0.52
C ARG A 424 10.32 34.58 0.92
N ILE A 425 9.77 33.43 1.27
CA ILE A 425 9.88 32.81 2.60
C ILE A 425 11.35 32.58 2.97
N HIS A 426 12.18 32.13 2.01
CA HIS A 426 13.56 31.73 2.21
C HIS A 426 14.60 32.77 1.72
N SER A 427 14.21 34.05 1.58
CA SER A 427 15.09 35.12 1.07
C SER A 427 15.91 35.85 2.13
N ARG A 428 15.80 35.48 3.41
CA ARG A 428 16.26 36.31 4.53
C ARG A 428 17.70 36.10 4.92
N GLU A 429 18.24 34.92 4.67
CA GLU A 429 19.54 34.50 5.13
C GLU A 429 20.31 33.84 3.99
N THR A 430 21.63 33.85 4.10
CA THR A 430 22.49 33.08 3.21
C THR A 430 22.75 31.72 3.82
N PHE A 431 22.58 30.68 3.03
CA PHE A 431 22.79 29.30 3.46
C PHE A 431 24.25 29.06 3.87
N TYR A 432 24.41 28.39 4.97
CA TYR A 432 25.67 27.81 5.40
C TYR A 432 25.42 26.40 5.94
N LYS A 433 26.38 25.51 5.69
CA LYS A 433 26.27 24.11 6.07
C LYS A 433 26.48 23.92 7.56
N THR A 434 25.47 23.41 8.27
CA THR A 434 25.54 23.08 9.69
C THR A 434 25.78 21.58 9.92
N PRO A 435 26.25 21.17 11.11
CA PRO A 435 26.34 19.73 11.44
C PRO A 435 25.01 18.99 11.33
N GLU A 436 23.90 19.64 11.68
CA GLU A 436 22.56 19.09 11.59
C GLU A 436 22.14 18.89 10.13
N PHE A 437 22.46 19.84 9.25
CA PHE A 437 22.27 19.69 7.81
C PHE A 437 23.04 18.48 7.27
N VAL A 438 24.33 18.37 7.62
CA VAL A 438 25.16 17.25 7.16
C VAL A 438 24.63 15.90 7.65
N LYS A 439 24.09 15.86 8.88
CA LYS A 439 23.47 14.64 9.42
C LYS A 439 22.27 14.18 8.63
N VAL A 440 21.48 15.08 8.07
CA VAL A 440 20.23 14.78 7.35
C VAL A 440 20.49 14.59 5.85
N PHE A 441 21.27 15.48 5.24
CA PHE A 441 21.42 15.57 3.79
C PHE A 441 22.81 15.14 3.29
N GLY A 442 23.70 14.70 4.17
CA GLY A 442 25.07 14.35 3.81
C GLY A 442 26.00 15.57 3.63
N ASN A 443 27.27 15.29 3.47
CA ASN A 443 28.29 16.33 3.22
C ASN A 443 28.40 16.65 1.72
N VAL A 444 27.26 16.99 1.10
CA VAL A 444 27.16 17.29 -0.33
C VAL A 444 27.95 18.56 -0.73
N SER A 445 28.40 18.66 -1.97
CA SER A 445 29.11 19.82 -2.48
C SER A 445 28.19 20.81 -3.15
N LEU A 446 27.78 21.84 -2.41
CA LEU A 446 26.94 22.95 -2.92
C LEU A 446 27.87 24.11 -3.33
N GLU A 447 27.85 24.44 -4.62
CA GLU A 447 28.65 25.53 -5.19
C GLU A 447 27.78 26.75 -5.43
N GLY A 448 28.19 27.93 -4.93
CA GLY A 448 27.44 29.17 -5.07
C GLY A 448 26.87 29.69 -3.77
N THR A 449 26.06 30.74 -3.89
CA THR A 449 25.38 31.37 -2.76
C THR A 449 23.89 31.09 -2.87
N PHE A 450 23.31 30.48 -1.84
CA PHE A 450 21.90 30.13 -1.79
C PHE A 450 21.20 30.92 -0.70
N SER A 451 19.98 31.33 -0.98
CA SER A 451 19.08 31.90 0.02
C SER A 451 18.47 30.78 0.87
N CYS A 452 18.17 31.08 2.13
CA CYS A 452 17.56 30.16 3.07
C CYS A 452 16.72 30.89 4.13
N SER A 453 16.16 30.13 5.03
CA SER A 453 15.53 30.56 6.28
C SER A 453 16.07 29.73 7.44
N GLY A 454 16.09 30.27 8.66
CA GLY A 454 16.46 29.50 9.86
C GLY A 454 15.51 28.35 10.18
N ILE A 455 14.30 28.37 9.62
CA ILE A 455 13.32 27.26 9.66
C ILE A 455 12.92 26.92 8.23
N SER A 456 13.04 25.66 7.88
CA SER A 456 12.79 25.17 6.52
C SER A 456 11.83 23.98 6.57
N ASN A 457 10.67 24.09 5.91
CA ASN A 457 9.79 22.96 5.62
C ASN A 457 10.12 22.42 4.23
N ILE A 458 10.67 21.21 4.15
CA ILE A 458 11.01 20.58 2.88
C ILE A 458 9.83 19.83 2.25
N ASP A 459 8.72 19.68 2.97
CA ASP A 459 7.46 19.09 2.48
C ASP A 459 6.49 20.14 1.92
N LEU A 460 6.98 21.32 1.59
CA LEU A 460 6.18 22.35 0.92
C LEU A 460 6.02 21.98 -0.58
N VAL A 461 5.36 20.85 -0.79
CA VAL A 461 5.08 20.29 -2.14
C VAL A 461 3.62 20.53 -2.52
N PRO A 462 3.25 20.49 -3.80
CA PRO A 462 1.88 20.79 -4.26
C PRO A 462 0.77 19.97 -3.60
N ALA A 463 1.04 18.73 -3.24
CA ALA A 463 0.09 17.87 -2.52
C ALA A 463 -0.22 18.36 -1.08
N ASN A 464 0.65 19.18 -0.49
CA ASN A 464 0.53 19.67 0.89
C ASN A 464 0.08 21.15 0.96
N ILE A 465 -0.32 21.74 -0.14
CA ILE A 465 -0.87 23.10 -0.21
C ILE A 465 -2.35 22.98 -0.57
N LEU A 466 -3.24 23.30 0.37
CA LEU A 466 -4.69 23.31 0.17
C LEU A 466 -5.15 24.70 -0.23
N ILE A 467 -6.03 24.77 -1.23
CA ILE A 467 -6.66 25.98 -1.73
C ILE A 467 -8.18 25.83 -1.53
N ASP A 468 -8.77 26.73 -0.74
CA ASP A 468 -10.20 26.80 -0.47
C ASP A 468 -10.64 28.26 -0.62
N ASP A 469 -11.20 28.57 -1.79
CA ASP A 469 -11.47 29.94 -2.25
C ASP A 469 -10.22 30.85 -2.09
N ASP A 470 -10.28 31.85 -1.21
CA ASP A 470 -9.17 32.79 -0.95
C ASP A 470 -8.18 32.30 0.14
N ARG A 471 -8.48 31.21 0.82
CA ARG A 471 -7.64 30.64 1.88
C ARG A 471 -6.65 29.64 1.29
N VAL A 472 -5.38 29.86 1.53
CA VAL A 472 -4.31 28.92 1.16
C VAL A 472 -3.65 28.40 2.42
N SER A 473 -3.74 27.09 2.61
CA SER A 473 -3.26 26.42 3.82
C SER A 473 -2.18 25.39 3.50
N VAL A 474 -1.15 25.35 4.33
CA VAL A 474 -0.11 24.32 4.29
C VAL A 474 -0.42 23.26 5.32
N ILE A 475 -0.46 22.03 4.89
CA ILE A 475 -0.64 20.84 5.73
C ILE A 475 0.61 19.97 5.66
N ASP A 476 0.71 18.99 6.53
CA ASP A 476 1.77 17.97 6.55
C ASP A 476 3.19 18.56 6.49
N TYR A 477 3.51 19.37 7.49
CA TYR A 477 4.85 19.96 7.66
C TYR A 477 5.75 19.13 8.58
N GLU A 478 5.64 17.81 8.49
CA GLU A 478 6.37 16.85 9.33
C GLU A 478 7.89 17.03 9.22
N TRP A 479 8.37 17.22 7.99
CA TRP A 479 9.79 17.40 7.73
C TRP A 479 10.19 18.86 7.69
N SER A 480 10.07 19.50 8.86
CA SER A 480 10.50 20.87 9.08
C SER A 480 11.70 20.89 10.03
N PHE A 481 12.70 21.68 9.69
CA PHE A 481 13.99 21.74 10.38
C PHE A 481 14.30 23.14 10.89
N ARG A 482 14.92 23.23 12.08
CA ARG A 482 15.44 24.47 12.68
C ARG A 482 16.92 24.70 12.32
N PHE A 483 17.25 24.43 11.08
CA PHE A 483 18.53 24.75 10.49
C PHE A 483 18.33 25.16 9.03
N PRO A 484 19.25 25.93 8.44
CA PRO A 484 19.12 26.41 7.08
C PRO A 484 19.16 25.27 6.07
N VAL A 485 18.26 25.33 5.07
CA VAL A 485 18.20 24.47 3.89
C VAL A 485 18.12 25.38 2.67
N PRO A 486 18.86 25.13 1.56
CA PRO A 486 18.78 25.96 0.38
C PRO A 486 17.34 26.05 -0.16
N ALA A 487 16.89 27.27 -0.45
CA ALA A 487 15.55 27.48 -1.05
C ALA A 487 15.37 26.70 -2.37
N ASN A 488 16.44 26.62 -3.17
CA ASN A 488 16.44 25.90 -4.43
C ASN A 488 16.20 24.40 -4.24
N TYR A 489 16.64 23.79 -3.13
CA TYR A 489 16.32 22.38 -2.83
C TYR A 489 14.81 22.21 -2.53
N ILE A 490 14.18 23.14 -1.83
CA ILE A 490 12.72 23.08 -1.57
C ILE A 490 11.96 23.24 -2.89
N ILE A 491 12.42 24.12 -3.78
CA ILE A 491 11.85 24.31 -5.11
C ILE A 491 12.03 23.06 -5.97
N TYR A 492 13.23 22.44 -5.93
CA TYR A 492 13.48 21.15 -6.56
C TYR A 492 12.46 20.11 -6.10
N ARG A 493 12.25 19.94 -4.79
CA ARG A 493 11.28 18.99 -4.25
C ARG A 493 9.85 19.30 -4.70
N MET A 494 9.45 20.57 -4.72
CA MET A 494 8.13 21.00 -5.19
C MET A 494 7.88 20.55 -6.65
N ILE A 495 8.84 20.73 -7.54
CA ILE A 495 8.75 20.33 -8.94
C ILE A 495 8.84 18.80 -9.07
N HIS A 496 9.84 18.18 -8.43
CA HIS A 496 10.12 16.75 -8.49
C HIS A 496 8.93 15.91 -8.05
N TYR A 497 8.39 16.17 -6.87
CA TYR A 497 7.27 15.42 -6.33
C TYR A 497 5.99 15.62 -7.15
N TYR A 498 5.79 16.79 -7.75
CA TYR A 498 4.69 16.99 -8.68
C TYR A 498 4.84 16.14 -9.95
N LEU A 499 6.00 16.17 -10.58
CA LEU A 499 6.22 15.47 -11.85
C LEU A 499 6.27 13.94 -11.72
N GLU A 500 6.80 13.44 -10.59
CA GLU A 500 7.03 12.00 -10.41
C GLU A 500 5.88 11.26 -9.71
N SER A 501 4.94 11.96 -9.09
CA SER A 501 3.83 11.32 -8.37
C SER A 501 2.77 10.69 -9.27
N ASP A 502 2.63 11.14 -10.53
CA ASP A 502 1.72 10.54 -11.54
C ASP A 502 2.42 10.42 -12.90
N GLY A 503 2.48 9.20 -13.43
CA GLY A 503 3.09 8.93 -14.75
C GLY A 503 2.46 9.70 -15.91
N LYS A 504 1.21 10.16 -15.78
CA LYS A 504 0.52 11.02 -16.78
C LYS A 504 1.16 12.41 -16.89
N ARG A 505 1.91 12.84 -15.89
CA ARG A 505 2.61 14.13 -15.86
C ARG A 505 3.97 14.11 -16.57
N ARG A 506 4.42 12.93 -17.05
CA ARG A 506 5.71 12.81 -17.77
C ARG A 506 5.82 13.74 -18.99
N ALA A 507 4.70 14.00 -19.68
CA ALA A 507 4.68 14.94 -20.79
C ALA A 507 5.04 16.39 -20.39
N LEU A 508 4.89 16.74 -19.11
CA LEU A 508 5.27 18.07 -18.60
C LEU A 508 6.79 18.22 -18.41
N LYS A 509 7.56 17.13 -18.43
CA LYS A 509 9.03 17.19 -18.32
C LYS A 509 9.66 17.99 -19.47
N ASP A 510 9.01 17.98 -20.64
CA ASP A 510 9.45 18.75 -21.81
C ASP A 510 9.31 20.27 -21.61
N LEU A 511 8.55 20.72 -20.61
CA LEU A 511 8.39 22.15 -20.29
C LEU A 511 9.57 22.74 -19.50
N ASP A 512 10.54 21.92 -19.13
CA ASP A 512 11.78 22.29 -18.47
C ASP A 512 11.61 23.22 -17.25
N PHE A 513 10.73 22.81 -16.34
CA PHE A 513 10.43 23.57 -15.10
C PHE A 513 11.65 23.85 -14.25
N TYR A 514 12.64 22.95 -14.25
CA TYR A 514 13.84 23.12 -13.44
C TYR A 514 14.69 24.31 -13.94
N SER A 515 15.00 24.38 -15.23
CA SER A 515 15.76 25.52 -15.79
C SER A 515 14.97 26.83 -15.67
N LYS A 516 13.64 26.80 -15.90
CA LYS A 516 12.77 27.97 -15.70
C LYS A 516 12.75 28.44 -14.24
N ALA A 517 12.88 27.52 -13.29
CA ALA A 517 13.05 27.84 -11.87
C ALA A 517 14.48 28.28 -11.53
N GLY A 518 15.40 28.37 -12.48
CA GLY A 518 16.78 28.78 -12.29
C GLY A 518 17.64 27.74 -11.63
N LEU A 519 17.26 26.45 -11.69
CA LEU A 519 18.05 25.35 -11.18
C LEU A 519 19.01 24.86 -12.27
N THR A 520 20.28 24.74 -11.93
CA THR A 520 21.30 24.26 -12.85
C THR A 520 21.39 22.74 -12.84
N ALA A 521 21.89 22.13 -13.93
CA ALA A 521 22.11 20.68 -13.99
C ALA A 521 22.97 20.16 -12.82
N ARG A 522 23.98 20.93 -12.40
CA ARG A 522 24.85 20.59 -11.26
C ARG A 522 24.07 20.61 -9.94
N GLU A 523 23.17 21.56 -9.74
CA GLU A 523 22.31 21.60 -8.56
C GLU A 523 21.38 20.39 -8.53
N LEU A 524 20.79 19.99 -9.67
CA LEU A 524 19.90 18.83 -9.73
C LEU A 524 20.62 17.55 -9.27
N GLU A 525 21.82 17.28 -9.74
CA GLU A 525 22.63 16.13 -9.30
C GLU A 525 22.84 16.14 -7.77
N VAL A 526 23.18 17.31 -7.21
CA VAL A 526 23.39 17.46 -5.76
C VAL A 526 22.07 17.31 -4.99
N TYR A 527 20.95 17.80 -5.52
CA TYR A 527 19.65 17.68 -4.86
C TYR A 527 19.09 16.24 -4.90
N GLU A 528 19.38 15.48 -5.94
CA GLU A 528 19.11 14.04 -5.99
C GLU A 528 19.94 13.29 -4.92
N GLU A 529 21.22 13.64 -4.74
CA GLU A 529 22.04 13.10 -3.67
C GLU A 529 21.50 13.48 -2.27
N MET A 530 21.07 14.73 -2.09
CA MET A 530 20.43 15.18 -0.84
C MET A 530 19.14 14.40 -0.56
N GLU A 531 18.32 14.17 -1.58
CA GLU A 531 17.09 13.40 -1.44
C GLU A 531 17.37 11.96 -1.04
N HIS A 532 18.33 11.32 -1.69
CA HIS A 532 18.77 9.97 -1.34
C HIS A 532 19.26 9.88 0.12
N ASN A 533 20.09 10.83 0.54
CA ASN A 533 20.60 10.89 1.91
C ASN A 533 19.47 11.14 2.94
N PHE A 534 18.51 11.98 2.60
CA PHE A 534 17.34 12.23 3.43
C PHE A 534 16.47 10.98 3.58
N GLN A 535 16.21 10.23 2.51
CA GLN A 535 15.48 8.97 2.58
C GLN A 535 16.22 7.95 3.46
N ASN A 536 17.53 7.86 3.34
CA ASN A 536 18.36 7.02 4.21
C ASN A 536 18.31 7.48 5.68
N TYR A 537 18.29 8.79 5.94
CA TYR A 537 18.13 9.33 7.29
C TYR A 537 16.82 8.94 7.94
N ILE A 538 15.71 8.97 7.18
CA ILE A 538 14.39 8.54 7.65
C ILE A 538 14.37 7.03 7.91
N LYS A 539 14.87 6.27 6.96
CA LYS A 539 14.87 4.80 6.98
C LYS A 539 15.79 4.27 8.09
N GLY A 540 16.99 4.87 8.27
CA GLY A 540 18.02 4.35 9.16
C GLY A 540 18.42 2.93 8.78
N SER A 541 18.44 2.03 9.75
CA SER A 541 18.70 0.59 9.54
C SER A 541 17.43 -0.21 9.17
N HIS A 542 16.26 0.41 9.15
CA HIS A 542 15.01 -0.28 8.84
C HIS A 542 14.98 -0.76 7.38
N VAL A 543 14.65 -2.03 7.15
CA VAL A 543 14.44 -2.60 5.82
C VAL A 543 12.95 -2.55 5.51
N PRO A 544 12.52 -1.80 4.47
CA PRO A 544 11.12 -1.69 4.10
C PRO A 544 10.50 -3.01 3.66
N LEU A 545 9.18 -3.14 3.87
CA LEU A 545 8.42 -4.31 3.47
C LEU A 545 8.57 -4.66 1.99
N LEU A 546 8.60 -3.64 1.11
CA LEU A 546 8.74 -3.86 -0.34
C LEU A 546 10.08 -4.50 -0.69
N ASP A 547 11.17 -4.07 -0.04
CA ASP A 547 12.49 -4.64 -0.25
C ASP A 547 12.51 -6.12 0.19
N MET A 548 11.90 -6.42 1.36
CA MET A 548 11.76 -7.80 1.85
C MET A 548 10.84 -8.64 0.96
N TYR A 549 9.81 -8.01 0.39
CA TYR A 549 8.84 -8.69 -0.47
C TYR A 549 9.49 -9.23 -1.75
N GLU A 550 10.41 -8.46 -2.37
CA GLU A 550 11.15 -8.91 -3.55
C GLU A 550 11.96 -10.19 -3.28
N ASP A 551 12.46 -10.34 -2.06
CA ASP A 551 13.23 -11.51 -1.63
C ASP A 551 12.37 -12.76 -1.34
N VAL A 552 11.13 -12.59 -0.87
CA VAL A 552 10.26 -13.72 -0.47
C VAL A 552 9.22 -14.09 -1.53
N SER A 553 8.89 -13.17 -2.43
CA SER A 553 7.88 -13.42 -3.46
C SER A 553 8.39 -14.35 -4.56
N PRO A 554 7.66 -15.42 -4.90
CA PRO A 554 8.01 -16.28 -6.03
C PRO A 554 7.84 -15.62 -7.41
N GLY A 555 7.36 -14.37 -7.43
CA GLY A 555 7.19 -13.58 -8.65
C GLY A 555 5.77 -13.60 -9.22
N LYS A 556 5.64 -12.98 -10.40
CA LYS A 556 4.38 -12.81 -11.13
C LYS A 556 4.51 -13.32 -12.55
N ALA A 557 3.52 -14.04 -13.04
CA ALA A 557 3.36 -14.43 -14.44
C ALA A 557 2.35 -13.48 -15.10
N ASP A 558 2.80 -12.61 -16.00
CA ASP A 558 1.94 -11.67 -16.72
C ASP A 558 1.15 -12.40 -17.84
N ALA A 559 -0.16 -12.57 -17.60
CA ALA A 559 -1.03 -13.25 -18.54
C ALA A 559 -1.21 -12.48 -19.85
N LEU A 560 -1.15 -11.15 -19.83
CA LEU A 560 -1.28 -10.32 -21.03
C LEU A 560 -0.05 -10.50 -21.94
N SER A 561 1.15 -10.48 -21.36
CA SER A 561 2.38 -10.79 -22.12
C SER A 561 2.33 -12.20 -22.72
N PHE A 562 1.85 -13.18 -21.97
CA PHE A 562 1.70 -14.55 -22.47
C PHE A 562 0.66 -14.64 -23.59
N TYR A 563 -0.49 -14.01 -23.42
CA TYR A 563 -1.53 -13.93 -24.45
C TYR A 563 -0.99 -13.28 -25.73
N GLU A 564 -0.23 -12.20 -25.61
CA GLU A 564 0.37 -11.51 -26.75
C GLU A 564 1.39 -12.41 -27.46
N GLN A 565 2.21 -13.14 -26.71
CA GLN A 565 3.13 -14.13 -27.29
C GLN A 565 2.38 -15.22 -28.05
N LEU A 566 1.25 -15.74 -27.50
CA LEU A 566 0.40 -16.71 -28.20
C LEU A 566 -0.22 -16.12 -29.46
N ARG A 567 -0.72 -14.88 -29.39
CA ARG A 567 -1.28 -14.15 -30.55
C ARG A 567 -0.25 -14.02 -31.65
N ILE A 568 0.95 -13.62 -31.30
CA ILE A 568 2.07 -13.47 -32.24
C ILE A 568 2.50 -14.83 -32.78
N ALA A 569 2.60 -15.85 -31.94
CA ALA A 569 2.95 -17.22 -32.38
C ALA A 569 1.88 -17.85 -33.30
N GLY A 570 0.61 -17.49 -33.08
CA GLY A 570 -0.53 -17.92 -33.89
C GLY A 570 -0.76 -17.08 -35.14
N ALA A 571 -0.08 -15.93 -35.27
CA ALA A 571 -0.22 -15.10 -36.45
C ALA A 571 0.22 -15.80 -37.71
N GLU A 572 -0.63 -15.79 -38.74
CA GLU A 572 -0.30 -16.42 -40.04
C GLU A 572 0.89 -15.68 -40.65
N ARG A 573 1.89 -16.47 -41.06
CA ARG A 573 3.00 -15.93 -41.85
C ARG A 573 2.52 -15.66 -43.25
N LYS A 574 2.40 -14.39 -43.60
CA LYS A 574 1.93 -13.93 -44.89
C LYS A 574 2.80 -12.79 -45.41
N LEU A 575 2.84 -12.66 -46.74
CA LEU A 575 3.35 -11.47 -47.39
C LEU A 575 2.16 -10.82 -48.10
N GLN A 576 1.84 -9.59 -47.77
CA GLN A 576 0.84 -8.80 -48.48
C GLN A 576 1.55 -7.83 -49.42
N VAL A 577 1.18 -7.84 -50.68
CA VAL A 577 1.72 -6.99 -51.70
C VAL A 577 0.65 -5.97 -52.12
N PHE A 578 0.90 -4.72 -51.88
CA PHE A 578 0.02 -3.64 -52.23
C PHE A 578 0.46 -2.95 -53.54
N TYR A 579 -0.49 -2.56 -54.36
CA TYR A 579 -0.28 -1.93 -55.66
C TYR A 579 -0.78 -0.50 -55.64
N ASP A 580 0.13 0.48 -55.73
CA ASP A 580 -0.28 1.90 -55.84
C ASP A 580 -0.31 2.32 -57.32
N ARG A 581 -1.48 2.71 -57.79
CA ARG A 581 -1.71 3.23 -59.15
C ARG A 581 -1.69 4.76 -59.21
N GLY A 582 -1.19 5.42 -58.15
CA GLY A 582 -1.10 6.89 -58.03
C GLY A 582 -2.21 7.50 -57.18
N LYS A 583 -2.91 6.67 -56.36
CA LYS A 583 -3.92 7.07 -55.39
C LYS A 583 -3.57 6.65 -53.96
N ASP A 584 -2.30 6.23 -53.74
CA ASP A 584 -1.78 5.61 -52.54
C ASP A 584 -2.21 4.14 -52.36
N PHE A 585 -1.64 3.50 -51.32
CA PHE A 585 -1.86 2.07 -51.06
C PHE A 585 -3.23 1.82 -50.42
N SER A 586 -3.92 0.75 -50.85
CA SER A 586 -5.24 0.36 -50.38
C SER A 586 -5.35 -1.16 -50.22
N GLU A 587 -6.09 -1.60 -49.19
CA GLU A 587 -6.41 -3.03 -49.00
C GLU A 587 -7.11 -3.66 -50.20
N ASN A 588 -7.94 -2.87 -50.89
CA ASN A 588 -8.67 -3.33 -52.07
C ASN A 588 -7.78 -3.52 -53.31
N ASP A 589 -6.56 -3.01 -53.30
CA ASP A 589 -5.57 -3.17 -54.37
C ASP A 589 -4.32 -3.85 -53.83
N SER A 590 -4.51 -5.03 -53.25
CA SER A 590 -3.46 -5.85 -52.64
C SER A 590 -3.70 -7.34 -52.87
N GLU A 591 -2.64 -8.15 -52.77
CA GLU A 591 -2.67 -9.60 -52.85
C GLU A 591 -1.91 -10.20 -51.63
N ILE A 592 -2.45 -11.28 -51.06
CA ILE A 592 -1.86 -11.95 -49.89
C ILE A 592 -1.27 -13.29 -50.33
N TYR A 593 -0.03 -13.52 -49.93
CA TYR A 593 0.72 -14.75 -50.21
C TYR A 593 1.11 -15.42 -48.89
N PRO A 594 0.68 -16.69 -48.65
CA PRO A 594 1.11 -17.42 -47.44
C PRO A 594 2.61 -17.71 -47.51
N MET A 595 3.30 -17.51 -46.36
CA MET A 595 4.74 -17.76 -46.24
C MET A 595 5.01 -19.03 -45.45
N ALA A 596 5.79 -19.97 -46.03
CA ALA A 596 6.31 -21.11 -45.31
C ALA A 596 7.52 -20.73 -44.41
N LYS A 597 7.81 -21.54 -43.38
CA LYS A 597 8.99 -21.37 -42.54
C LYS A 597 10.32 -21.31 -43.30
N ALA A 598 10.40 -22.04 -44.43
CA ALA A 598 11.58 -22.08 -45.29
C ALA A 598 11.78 -20.83 -46.18
N GLY A 599 10.82 -19.91 -46.17
CA GLY A 599 10.81 -18.72 -47.00
C GLY A 599 9.84 -18.82 -48.16
N LEU A 600 9.79 -17.76 -48.95
CA LEU A 600 8.88 -17.59 -50.09
C LEU A 600 9.67 -17.09 -51.29
N CYS A 601 9.46 -17.73 -52.44
CA CYS A 601 9.93 -17.23 -53.72
C CYS A 601 8.71 -16.95 -54.59
N LEU A 602 8.48 -15.70 -54.91
CA LEU A 602 7.31 -15.25 -55.70
C LEU A 602 7.74 -14.64 -57.01
N LYS A 603 6.98 -14.98 -58.05
CA LYS A 603 6.94 -14.20 -59.29
C LYS A 603 5.60 -13.45 -59.35
N ILE A 604 5.66 -12.14 -59.22
CA ILE A 604 4.47 -11.29 -59.18
C ILE A 604 4.34 -10.58 -60.54
N ARG A 605 3.19 -10.75 -61.17
CA ARG A 605 2.86 -9.98 -62.36
C ARG A 605 2.33 -8.62 -61.93
N ILE A 606 3.10 -7.54 -62.16
CA ILE A 606 2.70 -6.20 -61.78
C ILE A 606 1.57 -5.74 -62.72
N PRO A 607 0.39 -5.40 -62.20
CA PRO A 607 -0.72 -4.90 -63.04
C PRO A 607 -0.37 -3.61 -63.76
N GLN A 608 -1.02 -3.38 -64.91
CA GLN A 608 -0.79 -2.17 -65.68
C GLN A 608 -1.22 -0.90 -64.86
N GLY A 609 -0.39 0.16 -64.91
CA GLY A 609 -0.64 1.40 -64.23
C GLY A 609 -0.13 1.50 -62.76
N VAL A 610 0.46 0.42 -62.25
CA VAL A 610 1.09 0.44 -60.91
C VAL A 610 2.38 1.26 -60.95
N LYS A 611 2.52 2.20 -60.04
CA LYS A 611 3.67 3.10 -59.91
C LYS A 611 4.60 2.69 -58.78
N ARG A 612 4.04 2.16 -57.69
CA ARG A 612 4.78 1.69 -56.49
C ARG A 612 4.20 0.41 -55.98
N LEU A 613 5.06 -0.38 -55.33
CA LEU A 613 4.68 -1.60 -54.61
C LEU A 613 5.08 -1.41 -53.14
N ARG A 614 4.23 -1.87 -52.23
CA ARG A 614 4.58 -2.05 -50.81
C ARG A 614 4.52 -3.54 -50.48
N LEU A 615 5.57 -4.03 -49.87
CA LEU A 615 5.65 -5.39 -49.36
C LEU A 615 5.46 -5.35 -47.83
N ASP A 616 4.39 -5.96 -47.34
CA ASP A 616 4.07 -6.05 -45.94
C ASP A 616 4.24 -7.50 -45.46
N PRO A 617 5.22 -7.79 -44.60
CA PRO A 617 5.49 -9.14 -44.15
C PRO A 617 4.50 -9.69 -43.14
N GLY A 618 3.47 -8.93 -42.80
CA GLY A 618 2.46 -9.28 -41.82
C GLY A 618 2.92 -9.10 -40.37
N GLU A 619 2.14 -9.62 -39.44
CA GLU A 619 2.31 -9.40 -37.99
C GLU A 619 3.07 -10.53 -37.27
N ALA A 620 3.51 -11.55 -37.97
CA ALA A 620 4.26 -12.67 -37.36
C ALA A 620 5.63 -12.19 -36.84
N MET A 621 5.95 -12.47 -35.60
CA MET A 621 7.27 -12.16 -35.03
C MET A 621 8.36 -12.94 -35.73
N GLY A 622 9.46 -12.26 -36.05
CA GLY A 622 10.67 -12.82 -36.63
C GLY A 622 11.33 -11.88 -37.60
N GLY A 623 12.62 -12.07 -37.84
CA GLY A 623 13.35 -11.34 -38.88
C GLY A 623 12.88 -11.79 -40.28
N LEU A 624 12.65 -10.83 -41.16
CA LEU A 624 12.44 -11.07 -42.59
C LEU A 624 13.75 -10.79 -43.33
N LEU A 625 14.30 -11.82 -43.98
CA LEU A 625 15.46 -11.66 -44.84
C LEU A 625 15.01 -11.60 -46.30
N LEU A 626 15.08 -10.41 -46.92
CA LEU A 626 14.88 -10.23 -48.34
C LEU A 626 16.17 -10.58 -49.06
N ARG A 627 16.23 -11.79 -49.66
CA ARG A 627 17.44 -12.28 -50.33
C ARG A 627 17.63 -11.69 -51.72
N LYS A 628 16.53 -11.49 -52.45
CA LYS A 628 16.57 -11.01 -53.84
C LYS A 628 15.27 -10.35 -54.23
N LEU A 629 15.35 -9.15 -54.80
CA LEU A 629 14.25 -8.45 -55.44
C LEU A 629 14.76 -7.96 -56.79
N ALA A 630 14.12 -8.40 -57.88
CA ALA A 630 14.57 -8.03 -59.24
C ALA A 630 13.41 -8.08 -60.23
N PHE A 631 13.44 -7.24 -61.22
CA PHE A 631 12.61 -7.40 -62.43
C PHE A 631 13.22 -8.46 -63.34
N GLU A 632 12.38 -9.27 -64.03
CA GLU A 632 12.85 -10.29 -64.97
C GLU A 632 13.57 -9.70 -66.20
N ASP A 633 13.22 -8.50 -66.58
CA ASP A 633 13.80 -7.77 -67.71
C ASP A 633 15.07 -6.96 -67.35
N GLY A 634 15.58 -7.13 -66.11
CA GLY A 634 16.81 -6.51 -65.65
C GLY A 634 16.74 -5.02 -65.32
N ARG A 635 15.55 -4.42 -65.33
CA ARG A 635 15.39 -3.02 -64.86
C ARG A 635 15.84 -2.87 -63.42
N PRO A 636 16.39 -1.68 -63.04
CA PRO A 636 16.79 -1.43 -61.68
C PRO A 636 15.58 -1.33 -60.75
N VAL A 637 15.70 -1.88 -59.52
CA VAL A 637 14.75 -1.75 -58.43
C VAL A 637 15.21 -0.66 -57.51
N ILE A 638 14.36 0.33 -57.25
CA ILE A 638 14.57 1.33 -56.19
C ILE A 638 13.78 0.84 -55.00
N PHE A 639 14.47 0.53 -53.90
CA PHE A 639 13.89 0.01 -52.68
C PHE A 639 14.12 1.03 -51.53
N GLN A 640 13.06 1.30 -50.76
CA GLN A 640 13.11 2.11 -49.55
C GLN A 640 12.48 1.32 -48.42
N THR A 641 13.09 1.37 -47.23
CA THR A 641 12.52 0.83 -45.99
C THR A 641 11.94 1.98 -45.16
N ASN A 642 10.93 1.70 -44.36
CA ASN A 642 10.28 2.69 -43.50
C ASN A 642 11.08 2.99 -42.20
N GLY A 643 12.39 2.82 -42.22
CA GLY A 643 13.24 3.15 -41.07
C GLY A 643 13.29 2.08 -39.96
N PHE A 644 12.74 0.93 -40.18
CA PHE A 644 13.02 -0.22 -39.32
C PHE A 644 14.38 -0.79 -39.69
N ASP A 645 15.29 -0.85 -38.73
CA ASP A 645 16.58 -1.52 -38.89
C ASP A 645 16.33 -2.97 -39.27
N MET A 646 16.67 -3.28 -40.50
CA MET A 646 16.71 -4.66 -40.94
C MET A 646 18.11 -5.19 -40.62
N GLY A 647 18.25 -5.65 -39.34
CA GLY A 647 19.47 -6.25 -38.84
C GLY A 647 19.83 -7.55 -39.56
#